data_d355841181c437e5b7faddf5dff01e32
#
_entry.id   d355841181c437e5b7faddf5dff01e32
#
_cell.length_a   1.000
_cell.length_b   1.000
_cell.length_c   1.000
_cell.angle_alpha   90.00
_cell.angle_beta   90.00
_cell.angle_gamma   90.00
#
_symmetry.space_group_name_H-M   'P 1'
#
loop_
_entity.id
_entity.type
_entity.pdbx_description
1 polymer ?
#
loop_
_entity_poly.entity_id
_entity_poly.type
_entity_poly.pdbx_seq_one_letter_code
_entity_poly.pdbx_strand_id
1 'polypeptide(L)'
;MLVSYNWVKEFFQDFPLTAEELGEAITRTGIEIEGVEELSASLKNVVVGEVLSCERHPDAEKLNKCLVQTDEVEPVQIICGAPNVAAGQKVIVAKVGARLPGGLKIKRAKLRGEVSEGMICSLAELGFESKVVPKAYAEGIYVLPAHVETGVSAITLLGLDDAILDMAITPNRADALSMNGVAHEVGAIIHQKPAQPTEPDVSEKGKADDFISVEVENPAETPYYAIKMVENIEIKESPLWLQTKLMKAGIRPHNNVVDVTNYINLLYGQPLHSFDYDKIGSKKIVVRSAKEQEEITTLDGEKRTLQAGHTVITNGVEPIAIAGVMGGEFSEVTENTTTVALEGAIFSSSSIGKASRELYLRTEASIRYDKGSDAWKVEKALAHGGALIAELSGGTLVGGVVEVDNREKAVNKIETNLTRINRILGTAITLAEIETIFDRLGFVLEVKNDALIIEVPTRRWDITIEADILEEVARIYGYDEIPVTLPATSTTGGLSDSQKARRVMRAYLEGAGLNQALTYSLTSKKDATRLALSDEKTVALSMPMSEEHSHLRTSIVPQLIRSASYNIARKNMDVALYEMGTVFYATEGDNLPIEQEHLAGLITGNWHTVDWQKTPKPVDFFVLKGIIEGLVNKLGIKSELHWKQTEKEELHPGRTASLILEGQEIGYLGALHPAVEANYDLKETYVFEINVAALLDATKEKVVYHPIPRYPEMTRDLALLVDKNTDHATISQVIQEHGGKLLVDIELFDIFEGESLGENKKSLAYTLTFLDSERTLVEEDVQKATNKVIEALQEKLHAIIR
;
A
#
# COMPACT_ATOMS: atom_id res chain seq x y z
N MET A 1 3.85 7.83 14.37
CA MET A 1 3.59 8.01 15.81
C MET A 1 3.75 9.48 16.16
N LEU A 2 2.71 10.07 16.82
CA LEU A 2 2.78 11.48 17.22
C LEU A 2 3.62 11.63 18.50
N VAL A 3 4.70 12.39 18.42
CA VAL A 3 5.68 12.57 19.51
C VAL A 3 5.72 14.03 19.91
N SER A 4 5.36 14.32 21.17
CA SER A 4 5.45 15.65 21.71
C SER A 4 6.92 16.02 22.00
N TYR A 5 7.39 17.10 21.42
CA TYR A 5 8.72 17.63 21.63
C TYR A 5 8.99 18.00 23.09
N ASN A 6 8.03 18.64 23.77
CA ASN A 6 8.15 18.97 25.19
C ASN A 6 8.21 17.71 26.08
N TRP A 7 7.47 16.64 25.71
CA TRP A 7 7.55 15.38 26.47
C TRP A 7 8.92 14.70 26.30
N VAL A 8 9.51 14.73 25.09
CA VAL A 8 10.89 14.24 24.88
C VAL A 8 11.88 15.02 25.73
N LYS A 9 11.75 16.33 25.83
CA LYS A 9 12.63 17.19 26.65
C LYS A 9 12.62 16.82 28.14
N GLU A 10 11.51 16.29 28.67
CA GLU A 10 11.42 15.88 30.08
C GLU A 10 12.45 14.80 30.46
N PHE A 11 13.00 14.08 29.47
CA PHE A 11 14.04 13.06 29.69
C PHE A 11 15.47 13.62 29.81
N PHE A 12 15.67 14.91 29.58
CA PHE A 12 16.99 15.51 29.49
C PHE A 12 17.07 16.79 30.35
N GLN A 13 18.23 17.06 30.94
CA GLN A 13 18.42 18.29 31.73
C GLN A 13 18.63 19.50 30.80
N ASP A 14 19.47 19.34 29.78
CA ASP A 14 19.78 20.35 28.78
C ASP A 14 19.40 19.80 27.40
N PHE A 15 18.55 20.53 26.68
CA PHE A 15 18.10 20.11 25.37
C PHE A 15 18.51 21.14 24.30
N PRO A 16 19.48 20.81 23.43
CA PRO A 16 20.14 21.81 22.58
C PRO A 16 19.43 22.09 21.25
N LEU A 17 18.49 21.23 20.81
CA LEU A 17 17.88 21.28 19.48
C LEU A 17 16.47 21.88 19.54
N THR A 18 16.09 22.65 18.52
CA THR A 18 14.69 23.01 18.24
C THR A 18 13.90 21.78 17.75
N ALA A 19 12.58 21.89 17.63
CA ALA A 19 11.74 20.79 17.14
C ALA A 19 12.09 20.39 15.69
N GLU A 20 12.35 21.39 14.83
CA GLU A 20 12.74 21.17 13.44
C GLU A 20 14.14 20.54 13.33
N GLU A 21 15.12 21.05 14.09
CA GLU A 21 16.47 20.48 14.11
C GLU A 21 16.46 19.03 14.65
N LEU A 22 15.61 18.75 15.64
CA LEU A 22 15.41 17.41 16.14
C LEU A 22 14.80 16.48 15.07
N GLY A 23 13.77 16.96 14.37
CA GLY A 23 13.13 16.19 13.28
C GLY A 23 14.12 15.82 12.17
N GLU A 24 14.97 16.78 11.76
CA GLU A 24 16.03 16.55 10.78
C GLU A 24 17.08 15.55 11.31
N ALA A 25 17.51 15.69 12.55
CA ALA A 25 18.51 14.82 13.15
C ALA A 25 18.02 13.37 13.32
N ILE A 26 16.76 13.17 13.73
CA ILE A 26 16.13 11.83 13.81
C ILE A 26 16.05 11.20 12.42
N THR A 27 15.63 11.95 11.41
CA THR A 27 15.55 11.46 10.02
C THR A 27 16.92 11.03 9.51
N ARG A 28 17.97 11.80 9.76
CA ARG A 28 19.35 11.45 9.38
C ARG A 28 19.88 10.19 10.07
N THR A 29 19.37 9.87 11.24
CA THR A 29 19.76 8.67 12.01
C THR A 29 18.85 7.46 11.79
N GLY A 30 17.92 7.52 10.81
CA GLY A 30 17.22 6.36 10.26
C GLY A 30 15.75 6.20 10.62
N ILE A 31 15.14 7.17 11.34
CA ILE A 31 13.68 7.18 11.55
C ILE A 31 13.12 8.42 10.86
N GLU A 32 12.30 8.23 9.83
CA GLU A 32 11.72 9.32 9.05
C GLU A 32 10.74 10.15 9.88
N ILE A 33 10.84 11.48 9.79
CA ILE A 33 9.87 12.44 10.32
C ILE A 33 9.07 12.97 9.13
N GLU A 34 7.78 12.64 9.07
CA GLU A 34 6.86 13.08 8.01
C GLU A 34 6.49 14.56 8.13
N GLY A 35 6.52 15.10 9.34
CA GLY A 35 6.25 16.51 9.60
C GLY A 35 6.51 16.91 11.03
N VAL A 36 6.70 18.23 11.20
CA VAL A 36 6.78 18.90 12.52
C VAL A 36 5.70 19.95 12.56
N GLU A 37 4.76 19.82 13.50
CA GLU A 37 3.63 20.75 13.65
C GLU A 37 3.78 21.54 14.95
N GLU A 38 3.93 22.86 14.86
CA GLU A 38 3.85 23.77 16.00
C GLU A 38 2.38 24.06 16.35
N LEU A 39 1.88 23.53 17.46
CA LEU A 39 0.49 23.62 17.86
C LEU A 39 0.06 25.07 18.13
N SER A 40 0.95 25.89 18.64
CA SER A 40 0.67 27.32 18.97
C SER A 40 0.81 28.28 17.79
N ALA A 41 1.30 27.86 16.62
CA ALA A 41 1.63 28.78 15.50
C ALA A 41 0.45 29.66 15.07
N SER A 42 -0.76 29.16 15.16
CA SER A 42 -1.99 29.89 14.81
C SER A 42 -2.75 30.46 16.01
N LEU A 43 -2.28 30.23 17.24
CA LEU A 43 -2.96 30.61 18.48
C LEU A 43 -2.40 31.90 19.08
N LYS A 44 -3.27 32.83 19.46
CA LYS A 44 -2.87 34.08 20.16
C LYS A 44 -4.04 34.63 20.97
N ASN A 45 -3.73 35.19 22.14
CA ASN A 45 -4.69 35.85 23.03
C ASN A 45 -5.84 34.92 23.48
N VAL A 46 -5.51 33.68 23.87
CA VAL A 46 -6.43 32.72 24.44
C VAL A 46 -6.11 32.52 25.92
N VAL A 47 -7.06 32.80 26.79
CA VAL A 47 -6.89 32.80 28.23
C VAL A 47 -7.97 31.99 28.94
N VAL A 48 -7.76 31.68 30.20
CA VAL A 48 -8.77 31.08 31.08
C VAL A 48 -9.74 32.19 31.52
N GLY A 49 -11.04 31.95 31.39
CA GLY A 49 -12.10 32.82 31.89
C GLY A 49 -12.96 32.10 32.91
N GLU A 50 -13.65 32.88 33.77
CA GLU A 50 -14.67 32.38 34.68
C GLU A 50 -16.03 32.96 34.30
N VAL A 51 -17.02 32.12 34.08
CA VAL A 51 -18.39 32.52 33.75
C VAL A 51 -19.09 32.97 35.02
N LEU A 52 -19.21 34.30 35.20
CA LEU A 52 -19.85 34.85 36.40
C LEU A 52 -21.38 34.74 36.35
N SER A 53 -21.98 34.94 35.16
CA SER A 53 -23.38 34.73 34.91
C SER A 53 -23.64 34.16 33.50
N CYS A 54 -24.73 33.41 33.37
CA CYS A 54 -25.14 32.81 32.14
C CYS A 54 -26.67 32.87 32.01
N GLU A 55 -27.18 33.70 31.13
CA GLU A 55 -28.61 33.93 30.92
C GLU A 55 -29.00 33.58 29.47
N ARG A 56 -30.27 33.22 29.27
CA ARG A 56 -30.77 32.97 27.91
C ARG A 56 -30.75 34.28 27.09
N HIS A 57 -30.36 34.16 25.82
CA HIS A 57 -30.37 35.28 24.90
C HIS A 57 -31.84 35.71 24.64
N PRO A 58 -32.17 37.04 24.67
CA PRO A 58 -33.56 37.51 24.56
C PRO A 58 -34.24 37.14 23.21
N ASP A 59 -33.49 37.10 22.12
CA ASP A 59 -34.01 36.92 20.76
C ASP A 59 -33.48 35.62 20.08
N ALA A 60 -32.92 34.66 20.83
CA ALA A 60 -32.40 33.41 20.27
C ALA A 60 -32.40 32.24 21.27
N GLU A 61 -33.25 31.23 21.01
CA GLU A 61 -33.46 30.07 21.90
C GLU A 61 -32.20 29.24 22.16
N LYS A 62 -31.27 29.20 21.19
CA LYS A 62 -30.02 28.39 21.25
C LYS A 62 -28.78 29.17 21.71
N LEU A 63 -28.92 30.44 22.07
CA LEU A 63 -27.81 31.26 22.53
C LEU A 63 -27.93 31.62 24.00
N ASN A 64 -26.79 31.75 24.65
CA ASN A 64 -26.69 32.24 26.03
C ASN A 64 -25.84 33.52 26.02
N LYS A 65 -26.20 34.46 26.87
CA LYS A 65 -25.49 35.69 27.18
C LYS A 65 -24.72 35.45 28.46
N CYS A 66 -23.41 35.42 28.35
CA CYS A 66 -22.51 35.13 29.44
C CYS A 66 -21.71 36.37 29.80
N LEU A 67 -21.55 36.61 31.08
CA LEU A 67 -20.61 37.57 31.63
C LEU A 67 -19.38 36.79 32.10
N VAL A 68 -18.20 37.10 31.54
CA VAL A 68 -17.00 36.29 31.76
C VAL A 68 -15.87 37.16 32.27
N GLN A 69 -15.30 36.80 33.42
CA GLN A 69 -14.09 37.39 33.96
C GLN A 69 -12.88 36.75 33.27
N THR A 70 -11.98 37.56 32.75
CA THR A 70 -10.69 37.15 32.19
C THR A 70 -9.57 37.81 32.97
N ASP A 71 -8.41 38.06 32.36
CA ASP A 71 -7.30 38.87 32.86
C ASP A 71 -7.58 40.39 32.81
N GLU A 72 -8.74 40.79 32.27
CA GLU A 72 -9.14 42.22 32.19
C GLU A 72 -9.79 42.68 33.50
N VAL A 73 -9.73 43.97 33.78
CA VAL A 73 -10.26 44.58 34.99
C VAL A 73 -11.76 44.42 35.11
N GLU A 74 -12.48 44.57 33.99
CA GLU A 74 -13.93 44.45 33.92
C GLU A 74 -14.31 43.13 33.21
N PRO A 75 -15.37 42.41 33.68
CA PRO A 75 -15.86 41.26 32.99
C PRO A 75 -16.41 41.60 31.60
N VAL A 76 -16.18 40.72 30.63
CA VAL A 76 -16.63 40.90 29.24
C VAL A 76 -17.89 40.08 28.94
N GLN A 77 -18.76 40.65 28.10
CA GLN A 77 -19.95 39.98 27.61
C GLN A 77 -19.60 39.10 26.41
N ILE A 78 -19.93 37.80 26.49
CA ILE A 78 -19.75 36.84 25.40
C ILE A 78 -21.06 36.12 25.12
N ILE A 79 -21.42 36.06 23.86
CA ILE A 79 -22.57 35.24 23.41
C ILE A 79 -22.07 33.85 23.03
N CYS A 80 -22.62 32.82 23.70
CA CYS A 80 -22.19 31.44 23.53
C CYS A 80 -23.37 30.56 23.11
N GLY A 81 -23.15 29.71 22.09
CA GLY A 81 -24.12 28.74 21.59
C GLY A 81 -23.95 27.32 22.14
N ALA A 82 -22.96 27.08 22.99
CA ALA A 82 -22.69 25.76 23.51
C ALA A 82 -23.79 25.32 24.52
N PRO A 83 -24.26 24.06 24.41
CA PRO A 83 -25.34 23.58 25.29
C PRO A 83 -24.91 23.40 26.75
N ASN A 84 -23.62 23.28 27.02
CA ASN A 84 -23.04 22.95 28.33
C ASN A 84 -22.46 24.18 29.06
N VAL A 85 -22.64 25.41 28.55
CA VAL A 85 -22.15 26.63 29.24
C VAL A 85 -23.04 26.96 30.44
N ALA A 86 -22.42 27.21 31.60
CA ALA A 86 -23.13 27.57 32.81
C ALA A 86 -22.33 28.56 33.71
N ALA A 87 -23.00 29.27 34.60
CA ALA A 87 -22.34 30.12 35.60
C ALA A 87 -21.46 29.30 36.56
N GLY A 88 -20.35 29.87 37.00
CA GLY A 88 -19.37 29.23 37.89
C GLY A 88 -18.31 28.37 37.17
N GLN A 89 -18.44 28.16 35.87
CA GLN A 89 -17.46 27.34 35.11
C GLN A 89 -16.18 28.12 34.80
N LYS A 90 -15.06 27.42 34.84
CA LYS A 90 -13.80 27.85 34.22
C LYS A 90 -13.80 27.40 32.76
N VAL A 91 -13.56 28.33 31.85
CA VAL A 91 -13.67 28.11 30.40
C VAL A 91 -12.48 28.70 29.65
N ILE A 92 -12.30 28.29 28.42
CA ILE A 92 -11.27 28.84 27.53
C ILE A 92 -11.87 29.99 26.73
N VAL A 93 -11.24 31.17 26.79
CA VAL A 93 -11.73 32.39 26.15
C VAL A 93 -10.74 32.93 25.13
N ALA A 94 -11.16 32.97 23.88
CA ALA A 94 -10.47 33.74 22.86
C ALA A 94 -10.93 35.20 22.90
N LYS A 95 -10.05 36.10 23.35
CA LYS A 95 -10.33 37.55 23.49
C LYS A 95 -10.43 38.24 22.14
N VAL A 96 -10.95 39.47 22.10
CA VAL A 96 -10.91 40.33 20.91
C VAL A 96 -9.46 40.50 20.46
N GLY A 97 -9.20 40.22 19.17
CA GLY A 97 -7.85 40.18 18.60
C GLY A 97 -7.18 38.81 18.64
N ALA A 98 -7.80 37.82 19.25
CA ALA A 98 -7.30 36.43 19.21
C ALA A 98 -7.27 35.90 17.79
N ARG A 99 -6.35 34.96 17.58
CA ARG A 99 -6.27 34.13 16.35
C ARG A 99 -6.44 32.68 16.77
N LEU A 100 -7.20 31.95 15.97
CA LEU A 100 -7.46 30.52 16.13
C LEU A 100 -7.12 29.78 14.83
N PRO A 101 -6.97 28.46 14.86
CA PRO A 101 -6.75 27.63 13.69
C PRO A 101 -7.74 27.92 12.55
N GLY A 102 -7.34 27.67 11.29
CA GLY A 102 -8.15 28.02 10.12
C GLY A 102 -8.15 29.52 9.78
N GLY A 103 -7.32 30.35 10.47
CA GLY A 103 -7.23 31.79 10.21
C GLY A 103 -8.36 32.61 10.83
N LEU A 104 -9.14 32.03 11.74
CA LEU A 104 -10.24 32.72 12.43
C LEU A 104 -9.71 33.83 13.33
N LYS A 105 -10.14 35.09 13.10
CA LYS A 105 -9.82 36.24 13.94
C LYS A 105 -11.03 36.64 14.75
N ILE A 106 -10.89 36.67 16.06
CA ILE A 106 -11.94 37.10 16.96
C ILE A 106 -12.03 38.63 16.99
N LYS A 107 -13.21 39.13 16.73
CA LYS A 107 -13.54 40.55 16.69
C LYS A 107 -14.74 40.82 17.58
N ARG A 108 -14.88 42.06 18.07
CA ARG A 108 -16.13 42.52 18.67
C ARG A 108 -17.24 42.41 17.63
N ALA A 109 -18.30 41.68 17.92
CA ALA A 109 -19.39 41.40 17.01
C ALA A 109 -20.74 41.62 17.69
N LYS A 110 -21.82 41.81 16.91
CA LYS A 110 -23.19 41.75 17.38
C LYS A 110 -23.84 40.48 16.88
N LEU A 111 -24.33 39.65 17.82
CA LEU A 111 -25.04 38.40 17.56
C LEU A 111 -26.51 38.58 17.98
N ARG A 112 -27.41 38.57 16.99
CA ARG A 112 -28.84 38.80 17.22
C ARG A 112 -29.15 40.05 18.09
N GLY A 113 -28.39 41.16 17.88
CA GLY A 113 -28.58 42.41 18.62
C GLY A 113 -27.71 42.61 19.85
N GLU A 114 -27.23 41.56 20.47
CA GLU A 114 -26.36 41.57 21.66
C GLU A 114 -24.87 41.58 21.25
N VAL A 115 -24.05 42.30 22.02
CA VAL A 115 -22.60 42.49 21.76
C VAL A 115 -21.87 41.25 22.33
N SER A 116 -20.95 40.69 21.53
CA SER A 116 -19.99 39.67 21.99
C SER A 116 -18.58 40.21 21.88
N GLU A 117 -17.80 40.19 22.96
CA GLU A 117 -16.43 40.70 23.06
C GLU A 117 -15.43 39.60 23.29
N GLY A 118 -15.64 38.48 22.58
CA GLY A 118 -14.81 37.25 22.65
C GLY A 118 -15.59 36.04 22.23
N MET A 119 -14.95 34.89 22.37
CA MET A 119 -15.55 33.59 22.14
C MET A 119 -15.12 32.59 23.22
N ILE A 120 -16.06 31.85 23.79
CA ILE A 120 -15.76 30.70 24.65
C ILE A 120 -15.52 29.52 23.71
N CYS A 121 -14.36 28.88 23.82
CA CYS A 121 -13.88 27.91 22.86
C CYS A 121 -14.14 26.45 23.28
N SER A 122 -14.44 25.63 22.29
CA SER A 122 -14.30 24.17 22.36
C SER A 122 -12.84 23.75 22.10
N LEU A 123 -12.48 22.51 22.37
CA LEU A 123 -11.14 21.97 22.02
C LEU A 123 -10.91 21.92 20.50
N ALA A 124 -11.95 21.67 19.70
CA ALA A 124 -11.86 21.68 18.24
C ALA A 124 -11.46 23.04 17.67
N GLU A 125 -11.96 24.14 18.26
CA GLU A 125 -11.59 25.50 17.86
C GLU A 125 -10.14 25.86 18.23
N LEU A 126 -9.53 25.12 19.13
CA LEU A 126 -8.11 25.24 19.48
C LEU A 126 -7.19 24.33 18.63
N GLY A 127 -7.74 23.54 17.74
CA GLY A 127 -6.98 22.67 16.81
C GLY A 127 -6.98 21.19 17.16
N PHE A 128 -7.61 20.76 18.27
CA PHE A 128 -7.71 19.34 18.54
C PHE A 128 -8.71 18.67 17.59
N GLU A 129 -8.32 17.52 17.01
CA GLU A 129 -9.23 16.74 16.17
C GLU A 129 -10.41 16.18 16.98
N SER A 130 -11.58 16.13 16.39
CA SER A 130 -12.80 15.63 17.04
C SER A 130 -12.66 14.19 17.59
N LYS A 131 -11.78 13.39 16.97
CA LYS A 131 -11.53 12.01 17.43
C LYS A 131 -10.86 11.92 18.79
N VAL A 132 -10.08 12.94 19.20
CA VAL A 132 -9.34 12.97 20.49
C VAL A 132 -10.05 13.76 21.57
N VAL A 133 -11.10 14.51 21.25
CA VAL A 133 -11.88 15.27 22.26
C VAL A 133 -12.65 14.31 23.16
N PRO A 134 -12.60 14.45 24.50
CA PRO A 134 -13.39 13.65 25.43
C PRO A 134 -14.89 13.71 25.09
N LYS A 135 -15.59 12.57 25.18
CA LYS A 135 -17.02 12.47 24.77
C LYS A 135 -17.91 13.51 25.45
N ALA A 136 -17.64 13.83 26.71
CA ALA A 136 -18.39 14.82 27.48
C ALA A 136 -18.34 16.24 26.89
N TYR A 137 -17.31 16.55 26.11
CA TYR A 137 -17.07 17.87 25.52
C TYR A 137 -17.17 17.90 23.99
N ALA A 138 -17.60 16.79 23.37
CA ALA A 138 -17.64 16.64 21.92
C ALA A 138 -18.58 17.65 21.22
N GLU A 139 -19.69 18.02 21.85
CA GLU A 139 -20.73 18.91 21.32
C GLU A 139 -20.79 20.28 22.04
N GLY A 140 -19.76 20.61 22.84
CA GLY A 140 -19.79 21.82 23.68
C GLY A 140 -18.42 22.45 23.88
N ILE A 141 -18.40 23.40 24.84
CA ILE A 141 -17.15 24.00 25.30
C ILE A 141 -16.39 23.04 26.23
N TYR A 142 -15.06 23.21 26.30
CA TYR A 142 -14.26 22.51 27.29
C TYR A 142 -14.31 23.23 28.64
N VAL A 143 -14.76 22.52 29.68
CA VAL A 143 -14.86 23.05 31.05
C VAL A 143 -13.60 22.65 31.81
N LEU A 144 -12.85 23.65 32.28
CA LEU A 144 -11.62 23.45 33.05
C LEU A 144 -11.91 23.12 34.51
N PRO A 145 -11.01 22.45 35.22
CA PRO A 145 -11.11 22.22 36.65
C PRO A 145 -11.26 23.52 37.46
N ALA A 146 -12.10 23.53 38.50
CA ALA A 146 -12.45 24.72 39.26
C ALA A 146 -11.26 25.42 39.94
N HIS A 147 -10.18 24.70 40.21
CA HIS A 147 -8.96 25.26 40.85
C HIS A 147 -8.04 26.01 39.88
N VAL A 148 -8.31 26.02 38.58
CA VAL A 148 -7.51 26.74 37.61
C VAL A 148 -7.67 28.26 37.79
N GLU A 149 -6.57 28.99 37.77
CA GLU A 149 -6.58 30.45 37.94
C GLU A 149 -7.16 31.14 36.69
N THR A 150 -8.02 32.11 36.91
CA THR A 150 -8.58 32.97 35.83
C THR A 150 -7.51 33.91 35.28
N GLY A 151 -7.51 34.12 33.97
CA GLY A 151 -6.59 35.03 33.31
C GLY A 151 -5.26 34.42 32.87
N VAL A 152 -4.92 33.18 33.29
CA VAL A 152 -3.69 32.52 32.81
C VAL A 152 -3.83 32.13 31.33
N SER A 153 -2.70 31.95 30.64
CA SER A 153 -2.66 31.52 29.27
C SER A 153 -3.25 30.11 29.14
N ALA A 154 -4.33 29.96 28.38
CA ALA A 154 -4.89 28.66 28.07
C ALA A 154 -3.97 27.84 27.14
N ILE A 155 -3.13 28.50 26.35
CA ILE A 155 -2.16 27.85 25.48
C ILE A 155 -1.16 27.05 26.33
N THR A 156 -0.55 27.68 27.32
CA THR A 156 0.41 27.04 28.23
C THR A 156 -0.27 26.00 29.14
N LEU A 157 -1.47 26.34 29.66
CA LEU A 157 -2.23 25.41 30.51
C LEU A 157 -2.55 24.09 29.81
N LEU A 158 -2.91 24.13 28.53
CA LEU A 158 -3.21 22.96 27.72
C LEU A 158 -1.96 22.35 27.05
N GLY A 159 -0.78 22.91 27.33
CA GLY A 159 0.47 22.46 26.72
C GLY A 159 0.47 22.57 25.19
N LEU A 160 -0.20 23.61 24.65
CA LEU A 160 -0.23 23.89 23.22
C LEU A 160 0.98 24.70 22.75
N ASP A 161 1.82 25.18 23.67
CA ASP A 161 3.18 25.70 23.43
C ASP A 161 4.19 24.54 23.21
N ASP A 162 3.84 23.63 22.31
CA ASP A 162 4.53 22.39 21.99
C ASP A 162 4.61 22.20 20.47
N ALA A 163 5.48 21.31 20.04
CA ALA A 163 5.53 20.83 18.68
C ALA A 163 5.32 19.30 18.66
N ILE A 164 4.63 18.81 17.64
CA ILE A 164 4.42 17.38 17.41
C ILE A 164 5.25 16.95 16.22
N LEU A 165 6.12 15.96 16.45
CA LEU A 165 6.85 15.26 15.39
C LEU A 165 6.02 14.04 14.97
N ASP A 166 5.68 13.94 13.70
CA ASP A 166 5.04 12.72 13.16
C ASP A 166 6.10 11.75 12.65
N MET A 167 6.32 10.68 13.43
CA MET A 167 7.37 9.69 13.19
C MET A 167 6.81 8.49 12.42
N ALA A 168 7.36 8.22 11.24
CA ALA A 168 7.12 7.01 10.44
C ALA A 168 7.99 5.85 10.94
N ILE A 169 7.46 5.09 11.90
CA ILE A 169 8.22 4.02 12.56
C ILE A 169 8.08 2.71 11.79
N THR A 170 9.20 2.22 11.26
CA THR A 170 9.28 0.93 10.56
C THR A 170 9.11 -0.25 11.53
N PRO A 171 8.69 -1.44 11.06
CA PRO A 171 8.46 -2.60 11.92
C PRO A 171 9.68 -3.05 12.76
N ASN A 172 10.89 -2.89 12.25
CA ASN A 172 12.14 -3.21 12.96
C ASN A 172 12.44 -2.23 14.11
N ARG A 173 11.93 -0.99 14.05
CA ARG A 173 12.17 0.03 15.05
C ARG A 173 11.00 0.18 16.05
N ALA A 174 10.35 -0.94 16.39
CA ALA A 174 9.24 -0.96 17.34
C ALA A 174 9.63 -0.48 18.76
N ASP A 175 10.92 -0.48 19.11
CA ASP A 175 11.45 0.19 20.30
C ASP A 175 11.05 1.67 20.39
N ALA A 176 10.99 2.36 19.25
CA ALA A 176 10.59 3.76 19.13
C ALA A 176 9.06 3.98 19.16
N LEU A 177 8.23 2.93 19.28
CA LEU A 177 6.78 3.06 19.53
C LEU A 177 6.46 3.49 20.98
N SER A 178 7.42 4.14 21.67
CA SER A 178 7.27 4.68 23.01
C SER A 178 8.11 5.92 23.21
N MET A 179 7.68 6.80 24.13
CA MET A 179 8.44 8.01 24.50
C MET A 179 9.83 7.68 25.07
N ASN A 180 9.93 6.61 25.87
CA ASN A 180 11.21 6.14 26.39
C ASN A 180 12.14 5.64 25.28
N GLY A 181 11.60 4.92 24.29
CA GLY A 181 12.37 4.46 23.12
C GLY A 181 12.85 5.63 22.27
N VAL A 182 11.97 6.59 21.98
CA VAL A 182 12.34 7.84 21.30
C VAL A 182 13.41 8.60 22.09
N ALA A 183 13.29 8.68 23.43
CA ALA A 183 14.30 9.33 24.27
C ALA A 183 15.68 8.64 24.17
N HIS A 184 15.75 7.31 24.02
CA HIS A 184 17.01 6.61 23.76
C HIS A 184 17.63 6.99 22.43
N GLU A 185 16.83 7.12 21.35
CA GLU A 185 17.32 7.58 20.05
C GLU A 185 17.80 9.03 20.11
N VAL A 186 16.99 9.90 20.69
CA VAL A 186 17.36 11.31 20.87
C VAL A 186 18.62 11.43 21.74
N GLY A 187 18.72 10.64 22.79
CA GLY A 187 19.93 10.57 23.63
C GLY A 187 21.19 10.19 22.84
N ALA A 188 21.07 9.23 21.91
CA ALA A 188 22.16 8.87 21.01
C ALA A 188 22.54 10.04 20.08
N ILE A 189 21.59 10.84 19.63
CA ILE A 189 21.80 12.01 18.78
C ILE A 189 22.52 13.14 19.53
N ILE A 190 21.98 13.53 20.70
CA ILE A 190 22.50 14.67 21.47
C ILE A 190 23.63 14.30 22.45
N HIS A 191 24.10 13.05 22.46
CA HIS A 191 25.14 12.52 23.31
C HIS A 191 24.82 12.61 24.82
N GLN A 192 23.57 12.36 25.19
CA GLN A 192 23.12 12.34 26.58
C GLN A 192 22.34 11.05 26.87
N LYS A 193 22.48 10.51 28.08
CA LYS A 193 21.65 9.37 28.53
C LYS A 193 20.30 9.89 29.01
N PRO A 194 19.17 9.38 28.51
CA PRO A 194 17.85 9.82 28.99
C PRO A 194 17.63 9.42 30.45
N ALA A 195 17.00 10.31 31.20
CA ALA A 195 16.52 10.00 32.55
C ALA A 195 15.46 8.88 32.50
N GLN A 196 15.48 8.03 33.52
CA GLN A 196 14.42 7.02 33.63
C GLN A 196 13.13 7.65 34.15
N PRO A 197 11.94 7.22 33.61
CA PRO A 197 10.67 7.68 34.14
C PRO A 197 10.55 7.41 35.64
N THR A 198 10.06 8.39 36.38
CA THR A 198 9.89 8.31 37.84
C THR A 198 8.50 7.79 38.16
N GLU A 199 8.44 6.77 39.02
CA GLU A 199 7.18 6.22 39.51
C GLU A 199 6.71 7.04 40.72
N PRO A 200 5.39 7.20 40.95
CA PRO A 200 4.87 7.78 42.18
C PRO A 200 5.29 6.96 43.41
N ASP A 201 5.64 7.64 44.51
CA ASP A 201 5.99 6.98 45.77
C ASP A 201 4.70 6.64 46.56
N VAL A 202 4.12 5.49 46.28
CA VAL A 202 2.88 5.01 46.91
C VAL A 202 3.17 3.78 47.77
N SER A 203 2.78 3.82 49.02
CA SER A 203 2.97 2.70 49.94
C SER A 203 2.03 1.53 49.60
N GLU A 204 2.59 0.32 49.55
CA GLU A 204 1.83 -0.91 49.33
C GLU A 204 1.23 -1.46 50.59
N LYS A 205 0.03 -2.08 50.50
CA LYS A 205 -0.66 -2.77 51.62
C LYS A 205 -1.24 -4.11 51.16
N GLY A 206 -1.31 -5.09 52.09
CA GLY A 206 -1.86 -6.42 51.76
C GLY A 206 -0.95 -7.25 50.86
N LYS A 207 -1.51 -8.26 50.21
CA LYS A 207 -0.82 -9.15 49.24
C LYS A 207 -1.72 -9.46 48.07
N ALA A 208 -1.20 -9.40 46.84
CA ALA A 208 -1.94 -9.66 45.63
C ALA A 208 -2.45 -11.12 45.54
N ASP A 209 -1.72 -12.09 46.13
CA ASP A 209 -2.10 -13.50 46.16
C ASP A 209 -3.39 -13.76 46.96
N ASP A 210 -3.79 -12.84 47.87
CA ASP A 210 -5.03 -12.95 48.62
C ASP A 210 -6.27 -12.65 47.76
N PHE A 211 -6.08 -11.95 46.64
CA PHE A 211 -7.13 -11.51 45.75
C PHE A 211 -7.34 -12.46 44.55
N ILE A 212 -6.27 -12.85 43.86
CA ILE A 212 -6.36 -13.50 42.57
C ILE A 212 -5.24 -14.51 42.38
N SER A 213 -5.47 -15.51 41.52
CA SER A 213 -4.44 -16.43 41.01
C SER A 213 -4.38 -16.39 39.50
N VAL A 214 -3.20 -16.67 38.96
CA VAL A 214 -2.94 -16.65 37.51
C VAL A 214 -2.43 -18.02 37.03
N GLU A 215 -2.92 -18.48 35.89
CA GLU A 215 -2.47 -19.69 35.19
C GLU A 215 -2.26 -19.38 33.73
N VAL A 216 -1.16 -19.89 33.13
CA VAL A 216 -0.86 -19.81 31.72
C VAL A 216 -0.75 -21.22 31.15
N GLU A 217 -1.68 -21.63 30.29
CA GLU A 217 -1.71 -22.96 29.70
C GLU A 217 -0.70 -23.13 28.55
N ASN A 218 -0.42 -22.03 27.80
CA ASN A 218 0.53 -22.05 26.69
C ASN A 218 1.65 -21.02 26.89
N PRO A 219 2.78 -21.42 27.52
CA PRO A 219 3.92 -20.52 27.76
C PRO A 219 4.60 -19.99 26.49
N ALA A 220 4.50 -20.70 25.36
CA ALA A 220 5.07 -20.26 24.09
C ALA A 220 4.31 -19.06 23.52
N GLU A 221 2.99 -19.02 23.69
CA GLU A 221 2.16 -17.89 23.26
C GLU A 221 2.12 -16.74 24.27
N THR A 222 2.32 -17.06 25.57
CA THR A 222 2.32 -16.08 26.67
C THR A 222 3.50 -16.37 27.60
N PRO A 223 4.70 -15.93 27.25
CA PRO A 223 5.89 -16.16 28.07
C PRO A 223 5.88 -15.43 29.42
N TYR A 224 5.13 -14.35 29.56
CA TYR A 224 4.97 -13.64 30.82
C TYR A 224 3.52 -13.11 30.95
N TYR A 225 2.97 -13.29 32.16
CA TYR A 225 1.66 -12.72 32.48
C TYR A 225 1.62 -12.36 33.96
N ALA A 226 1.20 -11.13 34.29
CA ALA A 226 1.18 -10.64 35.64
C ALA A 226 -0.05 -9.75 35.94
N ILE A 227 -0.51 -9.79 37.18
CA ILE A 227 -1.58 -8.93 37.70
C ILE A 227 -1.09 -8.15 38.93
N LYS A 228 -1.27 -6.84 38.88
CA LYS A 228 -1.13 -5.89 39.98
C LYS A 228 -2.51 -5.44 40.44
N MET A 229 -2.76 -5.41 41.74
CA MET A 229 -4.07 -5.04 42.27
C MET A 229 -4.07 -3.62 42.85
N VAL A 230 -5.13 -2.87 42.55
CA VAL A 230 -5.41 -1.57 43.18
C VAL A 230 -6.85 -1.57 43.70
N GLU A 231 -7.04 -1.36 45.02
CA GLU A 231 -8.35 -1.37 45.71
C GLU A 231 -8.78 0.01 46.17
N ASN A 232 -10.07 0.15 46.52
CA ASN A 232 -10.66 1.39 47.02
C ASN A 232 -10.49 2.58 46.09
N ILE A 233 -10.58 2.35 44.80
CA ILE A 233 -10.42 3.40 43.77
C ILE A 233 -11.73 4.18 43.56
N GLU A 234 -11.61 5.44 43.20
CA GLU A 234 -12.69 6.26 42.66
C GLU A 234 -12.44 6.56 41.16
N ILE A 235 -13.37 6.13 40.32
CA ILE A 235 -13.32 6.45 38.90
C ILE A 235 -13.78 7.90 38.67
N LYS A 236 -12.92 8.70 38.05
CA LYS A 236 -13.17 10.11 37.77
C LYS A 236 -12.42 10.58 36.52
N GLU A 237 -12.69 11.80 36.13
CA GLU A 237 -11.96 12.43 35.01
C GLU A 237 -10.45 12.53 35.36
N SER A 238 -9.61 12.24 34.37
CA SER A 238 -8.16 12.34 34.53
C SER A 238 -7.70 13.78 34.76
N PRO A 239 -6.58 14.01 35.46
CA PRO A 239 -6.02 15.35 35.56
C PRO A 239 -5.62 15.93 34.21
N LEU A 240 -5.67 17.25 34.08
CA LEU A 240 -5.48 17.96 32.81
C LEU A 240 -4.16 17.60 32.11
N TRP A 241 -3.06 17.44 32.87
CA TRP A 241 -1.76 17.09 32.29
C TRP A 241 -1.79 15.73 31.57
N LEU A 242 -2.53 14.76 32.12
CA LEU A 242 -2.67 13.43 31.53
C LEU A 242 -3.55 13.49 30.27
N GLN A 243 -4.70 14.18 30.35
CA GLN A 243 -5.58 14.37 29.21
C GLN A 243 -4.84 15.04 28.03
N THR A 244 -4.10 16.13 28.28
CA THR A 244 -3.41 16.87 27.23
C THR A 244 -2.27 16.07 26.59
N LYS A 245 -1.52 15.27 27.37
CA LYS A 245 -0.50 14.35 26.82
C LYS A 245 -1.12 13.31 25.90
N LEU A 246 -2.25 12.71 26.30
CA LEU A 246 -2.97 11.73 25.47
C LEU A 246 -3.53 12.35 24.20
N MET A 247 -4.22 13.49 24.29
CA MET A 247 -4.79 14.17 23.13
C MET A 247 -3.73 14.54 22.10
N LYS A 248 -2.57 15.06 22.55
CA LYS A 248 -1.42 15.36 21.66
C LYS A 248 -0.82 14.12 21.00
N ALA A 249 -0.93 12.95 21.64
CA ALA A 249 -0.54 11.67 21.06
C ALA A 249 -1.62 11.00 20.21
N GLY A 250 -2.76 11.68 19.96
CA GLY A 250 -3.85 11.16 19.16
C GLY A 250 -4.83 10.24 19.87
N ILE A 251 -4.77 10.16 21.22
CA ILE A 251 -5.61 9.28 22.05
C ILE A 251 -6.68 10.12 22.77
N ARG A 252 -7.93 9.63 22.72
CA ARG A 252 -9.03 10.25 23.45
C ARG A 252 -8.99 9.89 24.93
N PRO A 253 -9.00 10.86 25.86
CA PRO A 253 -9.15 10.59 27.29
C PRO A 253 -10.53 9.98 27.64
N HIS A 254 -10.53 9.10 28.63
CA HIS A 254 -11.72 8.42 29.15
C HIS A 254 -11.93 8.64 30.65
N ASN A 255 -11.05 8.07 31.47
CA ASN A 255 -11.08 8.18 32.93
C ASN A 255 -9.66 7.92 33.49
N ASN A 256 -9.48 8.21 34.77
CA ASN A 256 -8.19 8.12 35.46
C ASN A 256 -7.56 6.71 35.53
N VAL A 257 -8.26 5.63 35.20
CA VAL A 257 -7.72 4.27 35.10
C VAL A 257 -7.31 3.95 33.68
N VAL A 258 -8.23 4.10 32.72
CA VAL A 258 -7.99 3.80 31.31
C VAL A 258 -6.91 4.73 30.72
N ASP A 259 -6.93 6.00 31.12
CA ASP A 259 -5.93 6.99 30.65
C ASP A 259 -4.53 6.69 31.17
N VAL A 260 -4.42 6.15 32.38
CA VAL A 260 -3.13 5.67 32.91
C VAL A 260 -2.61 4.50 32.08
N THR A 261 -3.46 3.51 31.71
CA THR A 261 -3.00 2.40 30.86
C THR A 261 -2.51 2.88 29.51
N ASN A 262 -3.21 3.85 28.90
CA ASN A 262 -2.80 4.48 27.65
C ASN A 262 -1.49 5.30 27.80
N TYR A 263 -1.35 6.04 28.88
CA TYR A 263 -0.13 6.80 29.17
C TYR A 263 1.09 5.87 29.35
N ILE A 264 0.96 4.78 30.08
CA ILE A 264 2.01 3.78 30.28
C ILE A 264 2.38 3.11 28.95
N ASN A 265 1.39 2.82 28.13
CA ASN A 265 1.61 2.29 26.78
C ASN A 265 2.43 3.26 25.92
N LEU A 266 2.10 4.56 25.92
CA LEU A 266 2.89 5.59 25.22
C LEU A 266 4.29 5.76 25.86
N LEU A 267 4.40 5.71 27.17
CA LEU A 267 5.66 5.96 27.87
C LEU A 267 6.68 4.84 27.68
N TYR A 268 6.25 3.58 27.85
CA TYR A 268 7.13 2.40 27.84
C TYR A 268 7.02 1.54 26.58
N GLY A 269 5.98 1.70 25.77
CA GLY A 269 5.66 0.79 24.67
C GLY A 269 5.08 -0.55 25.16
N GLN A 270 4.63 -0.60 26.42
CA GLN A 270 4.06 -1.76 27.05
C GLN A 270 2.57 -1.56 27.24
N PRO A 271 1.71 -2.26 26.48
CA PRO A 271 0.28 -2.22 26.74
C PRO A 271 -0.07 -2.81 28.09
N LEU A 272 -0.92 -2.11 28.84
CA LEU A 272 -1.54 -2.61 30.06
C LEU A 272 -3.06 -2.67 29.85
N HIS A 273 -3.73 -3.60 30.51
CA HIS A 273 -5.18 -3.68 30.52
C HIS A 273 -5.72 -3.70 31.97
N SER A 274 -6.85 -3.03 32.19
CA SER A 274 -7.48 -2.95 33.47
C SER A 274 -8.82 -3.69 33.47
N PHE A 275 -8.93 -4.71 34.33
CA PHE A 275 -10.18 -5.42 34.56
C PHE A 275 -10.87 -4.90 35.84
N ASP A 276 -12.19 -4.78 35.81
CA ASP A 276 -13.01 -4.66 36.97
C ASP A 276 -12.95 -5.99 37.77
N TYR A 277 -12.27 -5.97 38.93
CA TYR A 277 -12.02 -7.19 39.69
C TYR A 277 -13.30 -7.90 40.14
N ASP A 278 -14.32 -7.16 40.54
CA ASP A 278 -15.58 -7.74 41.01
C ASP A 278 -16.32 -8.48 39.88
N LYS A 279 -16.17 -8.00 38.64
CA LYS A 279 -16.73 -8.65 37.44
C LYS A 279 -15.99 -9.92 37.03
N ILE A 280 -14.71 -10.08 37.36
CA ILE A 280 -14.01 -11.34 37.14
C ILE A 280 -14.70 -12.49 37.84
N GLY A 281 -15.13 -12.29 39.10
CA GLY A 281 -16.00 -13.18 39.84
C GLY A 281 -15.36 -14.46 40.39
N SER A 282 -14.40 -15.04 39.68
CA SER A 282 -13.80 -16.35 39.99
C SER A 282 -12.51 -16.27 40.83
N LYS A 283 -11.94 -15.09 41.05
CA LYS A 283 -10.61 -14.89 41.65
C LYS A 283 -9.48 -15.64 40.94
N LYS A 284 -9.67 -15.96 39.66
CA LYS A 284 -8.72 -16.70 38.87
C LYS A 284 -8.69 -16.12 37.47
N ILE A 285 -7.48 -15.97 36.93
CA ILE A 285 -7.26 -15.70 35.49
C ILE A 285 -6.56 -16.92 34.89
N VAL A 286 -7.06 -17.36 33.72
CA VAL A 286 -6.43 -18.42 32.92
C VAL A 286 -6.22 -17.89 31.52
N VAL A 287 -4.95 -17.83 31.10
CA VAL A 287 -4.56 -17.49 29.73
C VAL A 287 -4.38 -18.76 28.94
N ARG A 288 -5.16 -18.94 27.90
CA ARG A 288 -5.22 -20.16 27.10
C ARG A 288 -5.54 -19.90 25.63
N SER A 289 -5.42 -20.91 24.82
CA SER A 289 -5.97 -20.84 23.45
C SER A 289 -7.51 -20.84 23.48
N ALA A 290 -8.13 -20.07 22.58
CA ALA A 290 -9.56 -20.08 22.38
C ALA A 290 -10.04 -21.47 21.91
N LYS A 291 -11.27 -21.84 22.28
CA LYS A 291 -11.96 -22.99 21.71
C LYS A 291 -12.48 -22.62 20.33
N GLU A 292 -12.63 -23.61 19.45
CA GLU A 292 -13.22 -23.38 18.13
C GLU A 292 -14.65 -22.83 18.27
N GLN A 293 -14.94 -21.76 17.53
CA GLN A 293 -16.23 -21.04 17.57
C GLN A 293 -16.58 -20.45 18.95
N GLU A 294 -15.59 -20.22 19.82
CA GLU A 294 -15.80 -19.51 21.08
C GLU A 294 -16.16 -18.04 20.81
N GLU A 295 -17.12 -17.50 21.55
CA GLU A 295 -17.62 -16.15 21.33
C GLU A 295 -17.23 -15.20 22.46
N ILE A 296 -16.98 -13.95 22.11
CA ILE A 296 -16.74 -12.85 23.04
C ILE A 296 -17.37 -11.57 22.52
N THR A 297 -17.99 -10.77 23.38
CA THR A 297 -18.34 -9.38 23.07
C THR A 297 -17.21 -8.47 23.51
N THR A 298 -16.62 -7.71 22.58
CA THR A 298 -15.49 -6.83 22.84
C THR A 298 -15.94 -5.42 23.27
N LEU A 299 -15.00 -4.59 23.78
CA LEU A 299 -15.25 -3.24 24.30
C LEU A 299 -15.94 -2.28 23.31
N ASP A 300 -15.90 -2.57 22.02
CA ASP A 300 -16.62 -1.84 20.97
C ASP A 300 -18.09 -2.27 20.79
N GLY A 301 -18.57 -3.22 21.64
CA GLY A 301 -19.93 -3.76 21.63
C GLY A 301 -20.18 -4.80 20.55
N GLU A 302 -19.15 -5.21 19.79
CA GLU A 302 -19.28 -6.18 18.71
C GLU A 302 -19.06 -7.62 19.19
N LYS A 303 -19.92 -8.53 18.76
CA LYS A 303 -19.81 -9.96 19.03
C LYS A 303 -18.88 -10.61 18.03
N ARG A 304 -17.85 -11.30 18.53
CA ARG A 304 -16.81 -11.92 17.71
C ARG A 304 -16.73 -13.41 17.97
N THR A 305 -16.53 -14.16 16.88
CA THR A 305 -16.31 -15.59 16.91
C THR A 305 -14.82 -15.87 16.76
N LEU A 306 -14.27 -16.62 17.70
CA LEU A 306 -12.84 -16.91 17.80
C LEU A 306 -12.50 -18.26 17.15
N GLN A 307 -11.23 -18.41 16.74
CA GLN A 307 -10.66 -19.66 16.24
C GLN A 307 -9.70 -20.25 17.27
N ALA A 308 -9.47 -21.56 17.21
CA ALA A 308 -8.60 -22.27 18.15
C ALA A 308 -7.14 -21.76 18.23
N GLY A 309 -6.69 -20.97 17.24
CA GLY A 309 -5.36 -20.37 17.23
C GLY A 309 -5.27 -18.99 17.91
N HIS A 310 -6.38 -18.43 18.39
CA HIS A 310 -6.38 -17.15 19.10
C HIS A 310 -6.10 -17.38 20.59
N THR A 311 -5.33 -16.48 21.22
CA THR A 311 -5.11 -16.51 22.66
C THR A 311 -6.17 -15.66 23.37
N VAL A 312 -6.77 -16.19 24.42
CA VAL A 312 -7.78 -15.52 25.25
C VAL A 312 -7.36 -15.47 26.71
N ILE A 313 -7.78 -14.41 27.38
CA ILE A 313 -7.73 -14.27 28.81
C ILE A 313 -9.12 -14.60 29.33
N THR A 314 -9.20 -15.52 30.31
CA THR A 314 -10.47 -16.00 30.84
C THR A 314 -10.52 -15.87 32.36
N ASN A 315 -11.72 -15.85 32.90
CA ASN A 315 -11.95 -15.97 34.35
C ASN A 315 -12.01 -17.44 34.83
N GLY A 316 -11.47 -18.37 34.04
CA GLY A 316 -11.54 -19.81 34.27
C GLY A 316 -12.80 -20.47 33.71
N VAL A 317 -13.82 -19.71 33.33
CA VAL A 317 -15.08 -20.19 32.72
C VAL A 317 -15.25 -19.68 31.29
N GLU A 318 -15.24 -18.35 31.10
CA GLU A 318 -15.49 -17.66 29.83
C GLU A 318 -14.39 -16.64 29.51
N PRO A 319 -14.21 -16.29 28.21
CA PRO A 319 -13.24 -15.30 27.81
C PRO A 319 -13.67 -13.90 28.26
N ILE A 320 -12.74 -13.16 28.88
CA ILE A 320 -12.89 -11.77 29.31
C ILE A 320 -12.05 -10.80 28.51
N ALA A 321 -11.12 -11.30 27.69
CA ALA A 321 -10.38 -10.50 26.71
C ALA A 321 -9.78 -11.37 25.60
N ILE A 322 -9.58 -10.78 24.41
CA ILE A 322 -8.72 -11.30 23.36
C ILE A 322 -7.32 -10.78 23.66
N ALA A 323 -6.43 -11.70 24.05
CA ALA A 323 -5.08 -11.35 24.54
C ALA A 323 -4.33 -10.41 23.58
N GLY A 324 -3.83 -9.31 24.09
CA GLY A 324 -3.05 -8.32 23.36
C GLY A 324 -3.79 -7.59 22.21
N VAL A 325 -5.10 -7.84 22.02
CA VAL A 325 -5.89 -7.22 20.95
C VAL A 325 -6.96 -6.29 21.54
N MET A 326 -7.94 -6.83 22.28
CA MET A 326 -9.02 -6.02 22.83
C MET A 326 -9.68 -6.69 24.06
N GLY A 327 -9.97 -5.89 25.07
CA GLY A 327 -10.72 -6.35 26.24
C GLY A 327 -12.17 -6.72 25.92
N GLY A 328 -12.78 -7.52 26.78
CA GLY A 328 -14.19 -7.85 26.72
C GLY A 328 -15.06 -6.82 27.46
N GLU A 329 -16.28 -6.58 26.95
CA GLU A 329 -17.25 -5.66 27.54
C GLU A 329 -17.62 -6.06 28.98
N PHE A 330 -17.72 -7.35 29.24
CA PHE A 330 -18.13 -7.89 30.57
C PHE A 330 -17.22 -7.44 31.69
N SER A 331 -15.91 -7.34 31.48
CA SER A 331 -14.91 -6.97 32.52
C SER A 331 -14.47 -5.52 32.44
N GLU A 332 -15.20 -4.67 31.72
CA GLU A 332 -14.88 -3.25 31.55
C GLU A 332 -14.93 -2.48 32.86
N VAL A 333 -13.97 -1.58 33.05
CA VAL A 333 -13.96 -0.60 34.17
C VAL A 333 -15.04 0.44 33.93
N THR A 334 -15.93 0.58 34.87
CA THR A 334 -17.06 1.52 34.86
C THR A 334 -16.99 2.51 36.01
N GLU A 335 -17.89 3.49 36.08
CA GLU A 335 -17.99 4.48 37.15
C GLU A 335 -18.17 3.84 38.54
N ASN A 336 -18.68 2.60 38.60
CA ASN A 336 -18.92 1.87 39.84
C ASN A 336 -17.75 0.95 40.26
N THR A 337 -16.69 0.88 39.46
CA THR A 337 -15.53 0.02 39.73
C THR A 337 -14.78 0.54 40.98
N THR A 338 -14.56 -0.31 41.95
CA THR A 338 -13.85 0.01 43.20
C THR A 338 -12.51 -0.71 43.34
N THR A 339 -12.29 -1.78 42.60
CA THR A 339 -11.05 -2.57 42.59
C THR A 339 -10.67 -2.96 41.20
N VAL A 340 -9.43 -2.71 40.82
CA VAL A 340 -8.86 -3.01 39.52
C VAL A 340 -7.81 -4.11 39.60
N ALA A 341 -7.92 -5.10 38.72
CA ALA A 341 -6.86 -6.02 38.41
C ALA A 341 -6.14 -5.51 37.14
N LEU A 342 -4.93 -4.96 37.31
CA LEU A 342 -4.13 -4.38 36.25
C LEU A 342 -3.24 -5.46 35.65
N GLU A 343 -3.44 -5.75 34.37
CA GLU A 343 -2.67 -6.71 33.56
C GLU A 343 -1.41 -6.09 32.98
N GLY A 344 -0.30 -6.82 33.06
CA GLY A 344 0.90 -6.60 32.26
C GLY A 344 1.40 -7.93 31.72
N ALA A 345 1.53 -8.05 30.41
CA ALA A 345 1.86 -9.31 29.79
C ALA A 345 2.83 -9.19 28.61
N ILE A 346 3.45 -10.29 28.23
CA ILE A 346 4.17 -10.48 26.98
C ILE A 346 3.47 -11.59 26.21
N PHE A 347 3.10 -11.29 24.97
CA PHE A 347 2.48 -12.25 24.06
C PHE A 347 3.35 -12.49 22.84
N SER A 348 3.19 -13.65 22.19
CA SER A 348 3.83 -13.97 20.93
C SER A 348 3.38 -13.00 19.82
N SER A 349 4.31 -12.32 19.17
CA SER A 349 4.03 -11.35 18.10
C SER A 349 3.26 -12.01 16.94
N SER A 350 3.62 -13.25 16.58
CA SER A 350 2.96 -14.00 15.51
C SER A 350 1.51 -14.33 15.82
N SER A 351 1.22 -14.70 17.09
CA SER A 351 -0.12 -15.00 17.55
C SER A 351 -1.02 -13.76 17.55
N ILE A 352 -0.53 -12.65 18.12
CA ILE A 352 -1.29 -11.40 18.16
C ILE A 352 -1.50 -10.81 16.77
N GLY A 353 -0.47 -10.82 15.92
CA GLY A 353 -0.58 -10.34 14.55
C GLY A 353 -1.57 -11.17 13.71
N LYS A 354 -1.62 -12.49 13.93
CA LYS A 354 -2.60 -13.38 13.30
C LYS A 354 -4.02 -13.05 13.79
N ALA A 355 -4.24 -13.00 15.10
CA ALA A 355 -5.55 -12.69 15.67
C ALA A 355 -6.07 -11.30 15.23
N SER A 356 -5.21 -10.28 15.25
CA SER A 356 -5.53 -8.93 14.80
C SER A 356 -6.00 -8.89 13.33
N ARG A 357 -5.31 -9.61 12.42
CA ARG A 357 -5.69 -9.68 11.01
C ARG A 357 -6.98 -10.47 10.78
N GLU A 358 -7.12 -11.65 11.40
CA GLU A 358 -8.30 -12.51 11.21
C GLU A 358 -9.58 -11.92 11.78
N LEU A 359 -9.47 -11.12 12.85
CA LEU A 359 -10.60 -10.42 13.48
C LEU A 359 -10.81 -8.99 12.94
N TYR A 360 -9.96 -8.52 12.02
CA TYR A 360 -9.95 -7.14 11.50
C TYR A 360 -9.88 -6.08 12.61
N LEU A 361 -9.13 -6.36 13.68
CA LEU A 361 -8.95 -5.51 14.84
C LEU A 361 -7.51 -5.00 14.94
N ARG A 362 -7.30 -3.74 14.59
CA ARG A 362 -6.02 -3.09 14.75
C ARG A 362 -6.10 -2.04 15.85
N THR A 363 -5.53 -2.33 17.01
CA THR A 363 -5.54 -1.47 18.20
C THR A 363 -4.12 -1.02 18.53
N GLU A 364 -3.97 0.00 19.41
CA GLU A 364 -2.66 0.45 19.90
C GLU A 364 -1.89 -0.68 20.63
N ALA A 365 -2.59 -1.59 21.29
CA ALA A 365 -2.01 -2.77 21.92
C ALA A 365 -1.55 -3.78 20.86
N SER A 366 -2.42 -4.16 19.91
CA SER A 366 -2.09 -5.15 18.90
C SER A 366 -0.94 -4.72 17.98
N ILE A 367 -0.83 -3.42 17.67
CA ILE A 367 0.29 -2.87 16.90
C ILE A 367 1.63 -3.09 17.63
N ARG A 368 1.67 -2.88 18.95
CA ARG A 368 2.90 -3.05 19.71
C ARG A 368 3.25 -4.52 19.89
N TYR A 369 2.30 -5.36 20.25
CA TYR A 369 2.56 -6.80 20.39
C TYR A 369 2.92 -7.48 19.08
N ASP A 370 2.27 -7.13 17.95
CA ASP A 370 2.59 -7.67 16.62
C ASP A 370 4.05 -7.35 16.21
N LYS A 371 4.53 -6.14 16.53
CA LYS A 371 5.90 -5.72 16.28
C LYS A 371 6.90 -6.12 17.38
N GLY A 372 6.42 -6.61 18.51
CA GLY A 372 7.19 -6.93 19.70
C GLY A 372 7.22 -5.82 20.74
N SER A 373 7.47 -6.19 21.98
CA SER A 373 7.68 -5.29 23.13
C SER A 373 8.89 -5.76 23.93
N ASP A 374 9.50 -4.83 24.73
CA ASP A 374 10.62 -5.17 25.60
C ASP A 374 10.16 -6.07 26.78
N ALA A 375 10.42 -7.37 26.64
CA ALA A 375 9.97 -8.37 27.60
C ALA A 375 10.47 -8.14 29.03
N TRP A 376 11.50 -7.30 29.25
CA TRP A 376 12.11 -7.03 30.55
C TRP A 376 11.73 -5.67 31.14
N LYS A 377 10.79 -4.96 30.51
CA LYS A 377 10.24 -3.68 31.02
C LYS A 377 8.83 -3.80 31.55
N VAL A 378 8.17 -4.94 31.35
CA VAL A 378 6.76 -5.12 31.73
C VAL A 378 6.52 -4.93 33.21
N GLU A 379 7.42 -5.44 34.07
CA GLU A 379 7.32 -5.30 35.53
C GLU A 379 7.37 -3.83 35.96
N LYS A 380 8.30 -3.07 35.38
CA LYS A 380 8.43 -1.63 35.63
C LYS A 380 7.20 -0.85 35.16
N ALA A 381 6.71 -1.16 33.97
CA ALA A 381 5.51 -0.53 33.42
C ALA A 381 4.27 -0.83 34.28
N LEU A 382 4.15 -2.08 34.74
CA LEU A 382 3.06 -2.52 35.58
C LEU A 382 3.11 -1.85 36.97
N ALA A 383 4.29 -1.77 37.60
CA ALA A 383 4.49 -1.07 38.87
C ALA A 383 4.13 0.42 38.79
N HIS A 384 4.66 1.10 37.74
CA HIS A 384 4.36 2.52 37.49
C HIS A 384 2.86 2.74 37.22
N GLY A 385 2.22 1.89 36.42
CA GLY A 385 0.79 1.99 36.12
C GLY A 385 -0.06 1.80 37.39
N GLY A 386 0.24 0.80 38.20
CA GLY A 386 -0.45 0.54 39.45
C GLY A 386 -0.30 1.68 40.47
N ALA A 387 0.92 2.21 40.64
CA ALA A 387 1.17 3.33 41.54
C ALA A 387 0.44 4.62 41.07
N LEU A 388 0.46 4.90 39.78
CA LEU A 388 -0.21 6.09 39.21
C LEU A 388 -1.75 5.97 39.30
N ILE A 389 -2.32 4.77 39.07
CA ILE A 389 -3.75 4.53 39.28
C ILE A 389 -4.10 4.79 40.77
N ALA A 390 -3.33 4.25 41.72
CA ALA A 390 -3.58 4.44 43.15
C ALA A 390 -3.52 5.93 43.52
N GLU A 391 -2.52 6.66 43.07
CA GLU A 391 -2.38 8.10 43.29
C GLU A 391 -3.58 8.89 42.73
N LEU A 392 -3.90 8.70 41.48
CA LEU A 392 -4.92 9.50 40.78
C LEU A 392 -6.35 9.14 41.21
N SER A 393 -6.60 7.91 41.68
CA SER A 393 -7.91 7.47 42.15
C SER A 393 -8.11 7.63 43.65
N GLY A 394 -7.05 7.95 44.40
CA GLY A 394 -7.07 7.91 45.85
C GLY A 394 -7.17 6.50 46.43
N GLY A 395 -6.84 5.49 45.64
CA GLY A 395 -6.92 4.09 45.96
C GLY A 395 -5.75 3.59 46.82
N THR A 396 -5.75 2.30 47.14
CA THR A 396 -4.71 1.59 47.85
C THR A 396 -3.99 0.64 46.92
N LEU A 397 -2.67 0.81 46.74
CA LEU A 397 -1.84 -0.12 45.99
C LEU A 397 -1.62 -1.40 46.80
N VAL A 398 -1.98 -2.56 46.26
CA VAL A 398 -1.80 -3.86 46.91
C VAL A 398 -0.37 -4.35 46.71
N GLY A 399 0.22 -4.89 47.81
CA GLY A 399 1.61 -5.35 47.82
C GLY A 399 1.85 -6.59 46.93
N GLY A 400 2.97 -6.60 46.22
CA GLY A 400 3.37 -7.68 45.33
C GLY A 400 2.62 -7.72 44.01
N VAL A 401 2.92 -8.76 43.24
CA VAL A 401 2.35 -9.05 41.92
C VAL A 401 2.08 -10.55 41.86
N VAL A 402 0.97 -10.97 41.27
CA VAL A 402 0.74 -12.38 40.95
C VAL A 402 1.19 -12.61 39.51
N GLU A 403 2.19 -13.46 39.31
CA GLU A 403 2.79 -13.63 38.02
C GLU A 403 3.10 -15.09 37.63
N VAL A 404 3.15 -15.34 36.35
CA VAL A 404 3.71 -16.55 35.73
C VAL A 404 4.81 -16.09 34.76
N ASP A 405 6.06 -16.42 35.08
CA ASP A 405 7.24 -16.05 34.28
C ASP A 405 7.90 -17.30 33.70
N ASN A 406 7.78 -17.43 32.38
CA ASN A 406 8.41 -18.51 31.59
C ASN A 406 9.44 -17.93 30.59
N ARG A 407 9.86 -16.66 30.76
CA ARG A 407 10.83 -16.02 29.85
C ARG A 407 12.21 -16.65 30.03
N GLU A 408 12.88 -16.89 28.91
CA GLU A 408 14.29 -17.30 28.96
C GLU A 408 15.19 -16.06 29.06
N LYS A 409 16.06 -16.05 30.07
CA LYS A 409 17.11 -15.00 30.23
C LYS A 409 18.24 -15.26 29.25
N ALA A 410 18.06 -14.93 27.99
CA ALA A 410 19.15 -14.93 27.01
C ALA A 410 19.67 -13.50 26.81
N VAL A 411 20.97 -13.32 27.00
CA VAL A 411 21.65 -12.08 26.59
C VAL A 411 22.07 -12.26 25.16
N ASN A 412 21.52 -11.43 24.28
CA ASN A 412 21.89 -11.46 22.85
C ASN A 412 23.29 -10.83 22.67
N LYS A 413 24.26 -11.64 22.20
CA LYS A 413 25.62 -11.21 21.92
C LYS A 413 25.96 -11.47 20.46
N ILE A 414 26.39 -10.42 19.77
CA ILE A 414 26.77 -10.48 18.37
C ILE A 414 28.28 -10.18 18.26
N GLU A 415 28.98 -11.00 17.48
CA GLU A 415 30.42 -10.86 17.25
C GLU A 415 30.68 -10.30 15.85
N THR A 416 31.63 -9.32 15.78
CA THR A 416 32.15 -8.76 14.55
C THR A 416 33.60 -8.32 14.77
N ASN A 417 34.22 -7.56 13.87
CA ASN A 417 35.51 -6.92 14.06
C ASN A 417 35.62 -5.60 13.27
N LEU A 418 36.52 -4.74 13.71
CA LEU A 418 36.72 -3.41 13.13
C LEU A 418 37.08 -3.44 11.63
N THR A 419 37.90 -4.39 11.20
CA THR A 419 38.31 -4.55 9.80
C THR A 419 37.09 -4.86 8.92
N ARG A 420 36.22 -5.72 9.42
CA ARG A 420 34.99 -6.10 8.67
C ARG A 420 33.99 -4.95 8.59
N ILE A 421 33.76 -4.22 9.70
CA ILE A 421 32.92 -3.01 9.72
C ILE A 421 33.41 -2.04 8.64
N ASN A 422 34.65 -1.64 8.69
CA ASN A 422 35.26 -0.68 7.75
C ASN A 422 35.21 -1.17 6.29
N ARG A 423 35.44 -2.47 6.06
CA ARG A 423 35.39 -3.05 4.72
C ARG A 423 34.01 -2.99 4.11
N ILE A 424 32.97 -3.28 4.90
CA ILE A 424 31.58 -3.31 4.40
C ILE A 424 31.06 -1.88 4.19
N LEU A 425 31.33 -0.99 5.15
CA LEU A 425 30.86 0.41 5.07
C LEU A 425 31.72 1.27 4.13
N GLY A 426 32.90 0.80 3.75
CA GLY A 426 33.84 1.58 2.93
C GLY A 426 34.48 2.75 3.69
N THR A 427 34.64 2.62 5.01
CA THR A 427 35.06 3.68 5.93
C THR A 427 36.44 3.37 6.55
N ALA A 428 36.93 4.29 7.37
CA ALA A 428 38.15 4.13 8.20
C ALA A 428 37.87 4.49 9.68
N ILE A 429 36.70 4.07 10.20
CA ILE A 429 36.26 4.33 11.56
C ILE A 429 37.25 3.68 12.54
N THR A 430 37.62 4.42 13.58
CA THR A 430 38.52 3.94 14.63
C THR A 430 37.79 3.15 15.73
N LEU A 431 38.49 2.35 16.50
CA LEU A 431 37.90 1.63 17.63
C LEU A 431 37.26 2.59 18.66
N ALA A 432 37.87 3.72 18.94
CA ALA A 432 37.37 4.71 19.88
C ALA A 432 36.03 5.33 19.42
N GLU A 433 35.83 5.53 18.09
CA GLU A 433 34.59 5.97 17.53
C GLU A 433 33.50 4.89 17.65
N ILE A 434 33.85 3.62 17.42
CA ILE A 434 32.94 2.47 17.60
C ILE A 434 32.50 2.36 19.06
N GLU A 435 33.45 2.48 20.02
CA GLU A 435 33.15 2.48 21.46
C GLU A 435 32.17 3.62 21.80
N THR A 436 32.40 4.81 21.26
CA THR A 436 31.52 5.97 21.45
C THR A 436 30.12 5.73 20.89
N ILE A 437 30.00 5.16 19.69
CA ILE A 437 28.72 4.85 19.05
C ILE A 437 27.92 3.88 19.92
N PHE A 438 28.53 2.80 20.36
CA PHE A 438 27.83 1.81 21.20
C PHE A 438 27.46 2.33 22.58
N ASP A 439 28.31 3.16 23.25
CA ASP A 439 27.93 3.80 24.51
C ASP A 439 26.72 4.73 24.33
N ARG A 440 26.67 5.52 23.25
CA ARG A 440 25.54 6.39 22.92
C ARG A 440 24.24 5.58 22.71
N LEU A 441 24.34 4.42 22.10
CA LEU A 441 23.22 3.50 21.89
C LEU A 441 22.87 2.69 23.16
N GLY A 442 23.71 2.73 24.18
CA GLY A 442 23.56 1.94 25.40
C GLY A 442 23.82 0.44 25.20
N PHE A 443 24.66 0.08 24.22
CA PHE A 443 25.14 -1.28 24.03
C PHE A 443 26.40 -1.51 24.84
N VAL A 444 26.63 -2.75 25.28
CA VAL A 444 27.85 -3.10 25.99
C VAL A 444 28.84 -3.74 25.03
N LEU A 445 30.02 -3.12 24.87
CA LEU A 445 31.09 -3.62 24.00
C LEU A 445 32.19 -4.27 24.80
N GLU A 446 32.53 -5.52 24.46
CA GLU A 446 33.72 -6.21 24.95
C GLU A 446 34.72 -6.41 23.80
N VAL A 447 35.95 -5.95 23.96
CA VAL A 447 37.00 -6.11 22.96
C VAL A 447 37.89 -7.29 23.37
N LYS A 448 38.00 -8.33 22.52
CA LYS A 448 38.85 -9.48 22.73
C LYS A 448 39.76 -9.68 21.50
N ASN A 449 41.03 -9.32 21.61
CA ASN A 449 41.95 -9.31 20.46
C ASN A 449 41.36 -8.46 19.31
N ASP A 450 41.04 -9.07 18.16
CA ASP A 450 40.43 -8.41 17.01
C ASP A 450 38.90 -8.53 17.01
N ALA A 451 38.32 -9.30 17.93
CA ALA A 451 36.86 -9.48 18.00
C ALA A 451 36.20 -8.38 18.85
N LEU A 452 35.11 -7.88 18.35
CA LEU A 452 34.15 -7.00 19.03
C LEU A 452 32.91 -7.82 19.37
N ILE A 453 32.67 -8.02 20.67
CA ILE A 453 31.49 -8.72 21.19
C ILE A 453 30.53 -7.67 21.72
N ILE A 454 29.37 -7.53 21.04
CA ILE A 454 28.38 -6.52 21.36
C ILE A 454 27.20 -7.19 22.07
N GLU A 455 26.96 -6.78 23.33
CA GLU A 455 25.76 -7.17 24.05
C GLU A 455 24.66 -6.17 23.76
N VAL A 456 23.56 -6.69 23.16
CA VAL A 456 22.42 -5.89 22.70
C VAL A 456 21.44 -5.68 23.85
N PRO A 457 21.01 -4.44 24.17
CA PRO A 457 20.01 -4.19 25.19
C PRO A 457 18.64 -4.76 24.80
N THR A 458 17.87 -5.24 25.74
CA THR A 458 16.61 -5.94 25.53
C THR A 458 15.57 -5.14 24.75
N ARG A 459 15.61 -3.81 24.81
CA ARG A 459 14.76 -2.90 24.04
C ARG A 459 15.01 -2.95 22.52
N ARG A 460 16.12 -3.56 22.06
CA ARG A 460 16.52 -3.70 20.66
C ARG A 460 16.48 -5.17 20.24
N TRP A 461 15.29 -5.77 20.37
CA TRP A 461 15.04 -7.16 19.96
C TRP A 461 15.10 -7.38 18.43
N ASP A 462 15.10 -6.30 17.67
CA ASP A 462 15.30 -6.29 16.22
C ASP A 462 16.75 -6.67 15.80
N ILE A 463 17.73 -6.42 16.66
CA ILE A 463 19.14 -6.64 16.38
C ILE A 463 19.50 -8.08 16.71
N THR A 464 19.69 -8.91 15.69
CA THR A 464 19.87 -10.36 15.82
C THR A 464 21.08 -10.89 15.07
N ILE A 465 21.58 -10.18 14.07
CA ILE A 465 22.69 -10.59 13.20
C ILE A 465 23.75 -9.47 13.08
N GLU A 466 24.93 -9.82 12.55
CA GLU A 466 26.02 -8.86 12.32
C GLU A 466 25.62 -7.66 11.45
N ALA A 467 24.75 -7.87 10.45
CA ALA A 467 24.30 -6.81 9.56
C ALA A 467 23.56 -5.70 10.33
N ASP A 468 22.81 -6.05 11.36
CA ASP A 468 22.09 -5.09 12.20
C ASP A 468 23.08 -4.22 13.00
N ILE A 469 24.18 -4.80 13.47
CA ILE A 469 25.28 -4.06 14.13
C ILE A 469 25.96 -3.09 13.17
N LEU A 470 26.16 -3.49 11.93
CA LEU A 470 26.73 -2.61 10.88
C LEU A 470 25.81 -1.44 10.57
N GLU A 471 24.49 -1.66 10.53
CA GLU A 471 23.50 -0.61 10.38
C GLU A 471 23.54 0.39 11.53
N GLU A 472 23.61 -0.08 12.78
CA GLU A 472 23.70 0.78 13.97
C GLU A 472 24.95 1.68 13.92
N VAL A 473 26.09 1.11 13.49
CA VAL A 473 27.32 1.90 13.31
C VAL A 473 27.14 2.92 12.19
N ALA A 474 26.62 2.51 11.04
CA ALA A 474 26.46 3.37 9.86
C ALA A 474 25.53 4.55 10.13
N ARG A 475 24.35 4.31 10.74
CA ARG A 475 23.36 5.35 11.00
C ARG A 475 23.81 6.40 12.04
N ILE A 476 24.57 5.98 13.08
CA ILE A 476 25.09 6.90 14.10
C ILE A 476 26.38 7.59 13.65
N TYR A 477 27.21 6.92 12.83
CA TYR A 477 28.34 7.55 12.15
C TYR A 477 27.86 8.64 11.20
N GLY A 478 26.76 8.39 10.47
CA GLY A 478 26.12 9.25 9.50
C GLY A 478 26.27 8.70 8.08
N TYR A 479 25.15 8.44 7.43
CA TYR A 479 25.16 7.98 6.03
C TYR A 479 25.81 9.00 5.09
N ASP A 480 25.72 10.29 5.41
CA ASP A 480 26.32 11.37 4.62
C ASP A 480 27.86 11.36 4.67
N GLU A 481 28.45 10.74 5.71
CA GLU A 481 29.90 10.60 5.89
C GLU A 481 30.46 9.34 5.21
N ILE A 482 29.58 8.43 4.77
CA ILE A 482 30.01 7.21 4.08
C ILE A 482 30.38 7.55 2.63
N PRO A 483 31.60 7.18 2.14
CA PRO A 483 32.03 7.51 0.80
C PRO A 483 31.13 6.91 -0.28
N VAL A 484 30.67 7.72 -1.22
CA VAL A 484 29.94 7.25 -2.39
C VAL A 484 30.92 6.65 -3.39
N THR A 485 30.79 5.37 -3.67
CA THR A 485 31.62 4.65 -4.63
C THR A 485 30.80 4.03 -5.75
N LEU A 486 31.43 3.92 -6.93
CA LEU A 486 30.83 3.17 -8.04
C LEU A 486 31.21 1.70 -7.93
N PRO A 487 30.27 0.76 -8.16
CA PRO A 487 30.64 -0.66 -8.19
C PRO A 487 31.62 -0.94 -9.31
N ALA A 488 32.68 -1.68 -9.00
CA ALA A 488 33.61 -2.16 -10.01
C ALA A 488 32.95 -3.30 -10.79
N THR A 489 32.52 -3.03 -12.00
CA THR A 489 31.97 -4.06 -12.90
C THR A 489 32.92 -4.33 -14.05
N SER A 490 33.14 -5.60 -14.38
CA SER A 490 33.91 -6.04 -15.55
C SER A 490 33.05 -6.14 -16.81
N THR A 491 31.73 -5.98 -16.69
CA THR A 491 30.77 -6.13 -17.78
C THR A 491 30.29 -4.79 -18.27
N THR A 492 30.34 -4.60 -19.60
CA THR A 492 29.72 -3.43 -20.25
C THR A 492 28.22 -3.56 -20.15
N GLY A 493 27.55 -2.48 -19.73
CA GLY A 493 26.09 -2.42 -19.76
C GLY A 493 25.54 -2.53 -21.19
N GLY A 494 24.41 -3.20 -21.36
CA GLY A 494 23.78 -3.35 -22.67
C GLY A 494 22.38 -3.97 -22.56
N LEU A 495 21.61 -3.85 -23.63
CA LEU A 495 20.30 -4.48 -23.73
C LEU A 495 20.46 -5.95 -24.11
N SER A 496 19.67 -6.83 -23.46
CA SER A 496 19.50 -8.21 -23.94
C SER A 496 18.81 -8.24 -25.30
N ASP A 497 18.90 -9.34 -26.02
CA ASP A 497 18.25 -9.46 -27.32
C ASP A 497 16.72 -9.42 -27.22
N SER A 498 16.17 -9.97 -26.13
CA SER A 498 14.74 -9.86 -25.85
C SER A 498 14.31 -8.41 -25.57
N GLN A 499 15.13 -7.63 -24.85
CA GLN A 499 14.86 -6.20 -24.65
C GLN A 499 14.95 -5.39 -25.95
N LYS A 500 15.93 -5.71 -26.82
CA LYS A 500 16.03 -5.07 -28.15
C LYS A 500 14.81 -5.39 -28.99
N ALA A 501 14.38 -6.66 -29.03
CA ALA A 501 13.21 -7.10 -29.79
C ALA A 501 11.93 -6.36 -29.33
N ARG A 502 11.68 -6.27 -27.99
CA ARG A 502 10.53 -5.51 -27.48
C ARG A 502 10.56 -4.03 -27.89
N ARG A 503 11.73 -3.40 -27.86
CA ARG A 503 11.87 -2.01 -28.34
C ARG A 503 11.58 -1.89 -29.85
N VAL A 504 12.01 -2.86 -30.65
CA VAL A 504 11.69 -2.92 -32.07
C VAL A 504 10.20 -3.08 -32.30
N MET A 505 9.52 -4.00 -31.56
CA MET A 505 8.08 -4.18 -31.63
C MET A 505 7.34 -2.87 -31.33
N ARG A 506 7.68 -2.21 -30.23
CA ARG A 506 7.08 -0.93 -29.86
C ARG A 506 7.26 0.13 -30.94
N ALA A 507 8.51 0.38 -31.32
CA ALA A 507 8.82 1.41 -32.31
C ALA A 507 8.14 1.14 -33.68
N TYR A 508 8.01 -0.14 -34.04
CA TYR A 508 7.32 -0.52 -35.27
C TYR A 508 5.81 -0.24 -35.18
N LEU A 509 5.16 -0.66 -34.13
CA LEU A 509 3.71 -0.47 -33.95
C LEU A 509 3.34 1.01 -33.85
N GLU A 510 4.13 1.81 -33.12
CA GLU A 510 3.98 3.27 -33.06
C GLU A 510 4.18 3.90 -34.44
N GLY A 511 5.21 3.46 -35.16
CA GLY A 511 5.48 3.90 -36.55
C GLY A 511 4.40 3.48 -37.57
N ALA A 512 3.72 2.36 -37.30
CA ALA A 512 2.56 1.91 -38.07
C ALA A 512 1.27 2.68 -37.73
N GLY A 513 1.24 3.51 -36.70
CA GLY A 513 0.12 4.37 -36.33
C GLY A 513 -0.71 3.91 -35.15
N LEU A 514 -0.28 2.88 -34.42
CA LEU A 514 -0.96 2.46 -33.17
C LEU A 514 -0.43 3.25 -31.97
N ASN A 515 -1.31 3.52 -31.00
CA ASN A 515 -0.96 4.14 -29.74
C ASN A 515 -0.85 3.06 -28.64
N GLN A 516 0.18 3.15 -27.81
CA GLN A 516 0.32 2.26 -26.68
C GLN A 516 -0.78 2.52 -25.64
N ALA A 517 -1.47 1.48 -25.22
CA ALA A 517 -2.37 1.49 -24.09
C ALA A 517 -1.74 0.73 -22.92
N LEU A 518 -2.09 1.12 -21.70
CA LEU A 518 -1.76 0.41 -20.46
C LEU A 518 -3.06 0.19 -19.71
N THR A 519 -3.49 -1.06 -19.63
CA THR A 519 -4.73 -1.43 -18.99
C THR A 519 -4.48 -2.25 -17.72
N TYR A 520 -5.47 -2.36 -16.84
CA TYR A 520 -5.34 -3.14 -15.62
C TYR A 520 -5.19 -4.63 -15.90
N SER A 521 -4.32 -5.30 -15.15
CA SER A 521 -4.25 -6.77 -15.13
C SER A 521 -5.45 -7.41 -14.44
N LEU A 522 -6.17 -6.64 -13.62
CA LEU A 522 -7.39 -7.06 -12.96
C LEU A 522 -8.62 -6.72 -13.81
N THR A 523 -9.57 -7.63 -13.84
CA THR A 523 -10.81 -7.50 -14.59
C THR A 523 -11.98 -8.17 -13.87
N SER A 524 -13.18 -8.07 -14.41
CA SER A 524 -14.34 -8.79 -13.89
C SER A 524 -14.25 -10.29 -14.22
N LYS A 525 -14.94 -11.13 -13.44
CA LYS A 525 -15.06 -12.56 -13.71
C LYS A 525 -15.54 -12.84 -15.15
N LYS A 526 -16.46 -12.03 -15.64
CA LYS A 526 -17.05 -12.15 -16.98
C LYS A 526 -16.03 -11.93 -18.08
N ASP A 527 -15.14 -10.94 -17.93
CA ASP A 527 -14.17 -10.58 -18.97
C ASP A 527 -12.86 -11.35 -18.84
N ALA A 528 -12.61 -12.00 -17.71
CA ALA A 528 -11.32 -12.60 -17.39
C ALA A 528 -10.86 -13.68 -18.40
N THR A 529 -11.79 -14.41 -19.01
CA THR A 529 -11.52 -15.50 -19.96
C THR A 529 -11.94 -15.21 -21.40
N ARG A 530 -12.51 -14.01 -21.64
CA ARG A 530 -12.97 -13.62 -22.98
C ARG A 530 -11.79 -13.45 -23.92
N LEU A 531 -11.93 -13.95 -25.15
CA LEU A 531 -10.95 -13.82 -26.23
C LEU A 531 -9.54 -14.33 -25.91
N ALA A 532 -9.38 -15.15 -24.87
CA ALA A 532 -8.11 -15.75 -24.48
C ALA A 532 -7.52 -16.64 -25.59
N LEU A 533 -6.19 -16.78 -25.63
CA LEU A 533 -5.51 -17.71 -26.55
C LEU A 533 -5.69 -19.17 -26.17
N SER A 534 -5.94 -19.47 -24.88
CA SER A 534 -6.17 -20.81 -24.37
C SER A 534 -7.36 -20.85 -23.43
N ASP A 535 -7.96 -22.01 -23.25
CA ASP A 535 -9.11 -22.25 -22.35
C ASP A 535 -8.71 -22.49 -20.88
N GLU A 536 -7.55 -22.02 -20.47
CA GLU A 536 -7.06 -22.20 -19.11
C GLU A 536 -7.83 -21.34 -18.11
N LYS A 537 -7.84 -21.78 -16.85
CA LYS A 537 -8.58 -21.12 -15.78
C LYS A 537 -7.93 -19.78 -15.39
N THR A 538 -8.74 -18.79 -15.08
CA THR A 538 -8.32 -17.52 -14.50
C THR A 538 -8.08 -17.62 -12.99
N VAL A 539 -7.37 -16.66 -12.44
CA VAL A 539 -7.08 -16.53 -11.00
C VAL A 539 -8.05 -15.52 -10.38
N ALA A 540 -8.77 -15.93 -9.35
CA ALA A 540 -9.63 -15.06 -8.56
C ALA A 540 -8.86 -14.49 -7.35
N LEU A 541 -9.06 -13.20 -7.04
CA LEU A 541 -8.55 -12.61 -5.81
C LEU A 541 -9.39 -13.06 -4.60
N SER A 542 -8.75 -13.33 -3.46
CA SER A 542 -9.42 -13.70 -2.22
C SER A 542 -10.25 -12.54 -1.62
N MET A 543 -9.76 -11.31 -1.76
CA MET A 543 -10.41 -10.08 -1.28
C MET A 543 -10.32 -8.99 -2.35
N PRO A 544 -11.20 -8.99 -3.37
CA PRO A 544 -11.16 -7.98 -4.41
C PRO A 544 -11.70 -6.64 -3.91
N MET A 545 -11.11 -5.54 -4.36
CA MET A 545 -11.59 -4.18 -4.07
C MET A 545 -12.96 -3.89 -4.68
N SER A 546 -13.28 -4.55 -5.81
CA SER A 546 -14.56 -4.44 -6.49
C SER A 546 -14.80 -5.68 -7.37
N GLU A 547 -16.04 -5.92 -7.79
CA GLU A 547 -16.39 -6.98 -8.72
C GLU A 547 -15.70 -6.80 -10.09
N GLU A 548 -15.52 -5.56 -10.53
CA GLU A 548 -14.84 -5.21 -11.78
C GLU A 548 -13.33 -5.50 -11.76
N HIS A 549 -12.71 -5.69 -10.60
CA HIS A 549 -11.29 -5.98 -10.40
C HIS A 549 -11.06 -7.21 -9.53
N SER A 550 -11.82 -8.28 -9.82
CA SER A 550 -11.86 -9.49 -8.98
C SER A 550 -11.03 -10.67 -9.53
N HIS A 551 -10.62 -10.62 -10.79
CA HIS A 551 -9.89 -11.72 -11.46
C HIS A 551 -8.71 -11.19 -12.25
N LEU A 552 -7.65 -11.99 -12.37
CA LEU A 552 -6.55 -11.72 -13.29
C LEU A 552 -6.95 -12.05 -14.72
N ARG A 553 -6.57 -11.22 -15.68
CA ARG A 553 -6.88 -11.37 -17.11
C ARG A 553 -6.12 -12.52 -17.75
N THR A 554 -6.76 -13.26 -18.66
CA THR A 554 -6.12 -14.24 -19.56
C THR A 554 -5.99 -13.73 -21.00
N SER A 555 -6.52 -12.53 -21.27
CA SER A 555 -6.41 -11.80 -22.55
C SER A 555 -6.36 -10.29 -22.29
N ILE A 556 -5.69 -9.56 -23.16
CA ILE A 556 -5.60 -8.09 -23.12
C ILE A 556 -6.75 -7.46 -23.93
N VAL A 557 -7.25 -8.14 -24.94
CA VAL A 557 -8.23 -7.61 -25.91
C VAL A 557 -9.51 -7.06 -25.25
N PRO A 558 -10.14 -7.69 -24.25
CA PRO A 558 -11.34 -7.15 -23.60
C PRO A 558 -11.13 -5.75 -23.01
N GLN A 559 -9.94 -5.47 -22.49
CA GLN A 559 -9.62 -4.16 -21.93
C GLN A 559 -9.40 -3.10 -23.05
N LEU A 560 -8.80 -3.50 -24.16
CA LEU A 560 -8.68 -2.62 -25.35
C LEU A 560 -10.06 -2.29 -25.94
N ILE A 561 -10.99 -3.24 -25.98
CA ILE A 561 -12.39 -3.01 -26.39
C ILE A 561 -13.04 -1.96 -25.50
N ARG A 562 -12.91 -2.06 -24.17
CA ARG A 562 -13.42 -1.06 -23.22
C ARG A 562 -12.77 0.32 -23.46
N SER A 563 -11.46 0.35 -23.70
CA SER A 563 -10.74 1.59 -23.98
C SER A 563 -11.20 2.25 -25.29
N ALA A 564 -11.44 1.46 -26.33
CA ALA A 564 -11.97 1.97 -27.61
C ALA A 564 -13.40 2.52 -27.42
N SER A 565 -14.29 1.80 -26.76
CA SER A 565 -15.66 2.23 -26.42
C SER A 565 -15.63 3.56 -25.63
N TYR A 566 -14.74 3.68 -24.65
CA TYR A 566 -14.55 4.92 -23.88
C TYR A 566 -14.17 6.12 -24.77
N ASN A 567 -13.28 5.91 -25.73
CA ASN A 567 -12.84 6.94 -26.67
C ASN A 567 -13.96 7.35 -27.62
N ILE A 568 -14.68 6.38 -28.19
CA ILE A 568 -15.81 6.64 -29.12
C ILE A 568 -16.92 7.42 -28.43
N ALA A 569 -17.26 7.10 -27.18
CA ALA A 569 -18.22 7.86 -26.37
C ALA A 569 -17.81 9.33 -26.21
N ARG A 570 -16.50 9.64 -26.37
CA ARG A 570 -15.94 11.00 -26.32
C ARG A 570 -15.65 11.60 -27.70
N LYS A 571 -16.24 11.03 -28.74
CA LYS A 571 -16.14 11.48 -30.13
C LYS A 571 -14.74 11.28 -30.79
N ASN A 572 -13.88 10.46 -30.21
CA ASN A 572 -12.68 10.00 -30.87
C ASN A 572 -13.02 8.74 -31.67
N MET A 573 -13.39 8.94 -32.93
CA MET A 573 -13.98 7.86 -33.76
C MET A 573 -12.94 6.93 -34.40
N ASP A 574 -11.72 7.42 -34.58
CA ASP A 574 -10.61 6.68 -35.16
C ASP A 574 -9.66 6.27 -34.07
N VAL A 575 -9.70 4.97 -33.69
CA VAL A 575 -8.94 4.44 -32.55
C VAL A 575 -8.06 3.29 -33.01
N ALA A 576 -6.75 3.42 -32.78
CA ALA A 576 -5.77 2.38 -33.05
C ALA A 576 -4.89 2.23 -31.80
N LEU A 577 -5.04 1.11 -31.10
CA LEU A 577 -4.38 0.82 -29.82
C LEU A 577 -3.59 -0.47 -29.92
N TYR A 578 -2.48 -0.54 -29.17
CA TYR A 578 -1.82 -1.79 -28.83
C TYR A 578 -1.39 -1.80 -27.37
N GLU A 579 -1.27 -2.98 -26.80
CA GLU A 579 -0.69 -3.20 -25.48
C GLU A 579 0.20 -4.44 -25.51
N MET A 580 1.38 -4.32 -24.90
CA MET A 580 2.25 -5.44 -24.58
C MET A 580 2.21 -5.60 -23.05
N GLY A 581 1.63 -6.68 -22.57
CA GLY A 581 1.37 -6.88 -21.17
C GLY A 581 1.28 -8.35 -20.77
N THR A 582 1.22 -8.59 -19.47
CA THR A 582 1.14 -9.94 -18.88
C THR A 582 -0.31 -10.41 -18.79
N VAL A 583 -0.53 -11.66 -19.11
CA VAL A 583 -1.75 -12.43 -18.84
C VAL A 583 -1.41 -13.57 -17.88
N PHE A 584 -2.43 -14.09 -17.18
CA PHE A 584 -2.24 -14.97 -16.03
C PHE A 584 -3.13 -16.21 -16.14
N TYR A 585 -2.55 -17.38 -15.92
CA TYR A 585 -3.25 -18.65 -15.93
C TYR A 585 -3.11 -19.35 -14.59
N ALA A 586 -4.21 -19.88 -14.05
CA ALA A 586 -4.22 -20.60 -12.79
C ALA A 586 -3.44 -21.91 -12.89
N THR A 587 -2.72 -22.25 -11.85
CA THR A 587 -2.04 -23.53 -11.65
C THR A 587 -2.81 -24.39 -10.65
N GLU A 588 -2.44 -25.66 -10.53
CA GLU A 588 -3.00 -26.54 -9.50
C GLU A 588 -2.31 -26.34 -8.15
N GLY A 589 -3.08 -26.42 -7.06
CA GLY A 589 -2.59 -26.25 -5.69
C GLY A 589 -2.24 -24.80 -5.34
N ASP A 590 -1.29 -24.61 -4.42
CA ASP A 590 -0.85 -23.30 -3.92
C ASP A 590 0.30 -22.68 -4.74
N ASN A 591 0.48 -23.13 -5.99
CA ASN A 591 1.52 -22.61 -6.87
C ASN A 591 1.14 -21.21 -7.41
N LEU A 592 2.16 -20.41 -7.68
CA LEU A 592 1.96 -19.12 -8.35
C LEU A 592 1.37 -19.31 -9.75
N PRO A 593 0.56 -18.35 -10.25
CA PRO A 593 0.04 -18.38 -11.61
C PRO A 593 1.16 -18.44 -12.66
N ILE A 594 0.85 -19.04 -13.81
CA ILE A 594 1.71 -18.94 -14.99
C ILE A 594 1.50 -17.54 -15.58
N GLU A 595 2.58 -16.81 -15.75
CA GLU A 595 2.61 -15.48 -16.39
C GLU A 595 3.10 -15.60 -17.83
N GLN A 596 2.35 -15.05 -18.78
CA GLN A 596 2.76 -14.97 -20.17
C GLN A 596 2.65 -13.54 -20.68
N GLU A 597 3.65 -13.10 -21.45
CA GLU A 597 3.61 -11.81 -22.09
C GLU A 597 2.90 -11.91 -23.44
N HIS A 598 1.84 -11.13 -23.63
CA HIS A 598 1.09 -11.03 -24.87
C HIS A 598 1.22 -9.65 -25.48
N LEU A 599 1.15 -9.60 -26.80
CA LEU A 599 0.97 -8.41 -27.60
C LEU A 599 -0.44 -8.44 -28.17
N ALA A 600 -1.26 -7.46 -27.86
CA ALA A 600 -2.60 -7.31 -28.39
C ALA A 600 -2.79 -5.95 -29.06
N GLY A 601 -3.71 -5.87 -29.98
CA GLY A 601 -4.08 -4.60 -30.59
C GLY A 601 -5.52 -4.57 -31.07
N LEU A 602 -6.00 -3.33 -31.28
CA LEU A 602 -7.34 -3.02 -31.72
C LEU A 602 -7.31 -1.82 -32.65
N ILE A 603 -8.04 -1.91 -33.76
CA ILE A 603 -8.28 -0.79 -34.69
C ILE A 603 -9.76 -0.68 -35.01
N THR A 604 -10.28 0.57 -35.05
CA THR A 604 -11.66 0.88 -35.45
C THR A 604 -11.72 2.29 -36.07
N GLY A 605 -12.74 2.54 -36.94
CA GLY A 605 -12.88 3.82 -37.62
C GLY A 605 -12.10 3.92 -38.94
N ASN A 606 -11.38 5.01 -39.14
CA ASN A 606 -10.57 5.21 -40.33
C ASN A 606 -9.10 5.00 -40.03
N TRP A 607 -8.38 4.27 -40.91
CA TRP A 607 -6.95 4.10 -40.81
C TRP A 607 -6.20 5.38 -41.15
N HIS A 608 -6.72 6.13 -42.14
CA HIS A 608 -6.21 7.45 -42.48
C HIS A 608 -7.24 8.50 -42.08
N THR A 609 -6.82 9.54 -41.38
CA THR A 609 -7.64 10.70 -41.08
C THR A 609 -8.11 11.38 -42.36
N VAL A 610 -9.35 11.89 -42.34
CA VAL A 610 -9.90 12.66 -43.46
C VAL A 610 -9.11 13.95 -43.58
N ASP A 611 -8.21 14.00 -44.53
CA ASP A 611 -7.47 15.21 -44.91
C ASP A 611 -8.28 16.09 -45.90
N TRP A 612 -7.64 17.12 -46.41
CA TRP A 612 -8.25 18.02 -47.39
C TRP A 612 -8.66 17.31 -48.69
N GLN A 613 -8.08 16.15 -49.03
CA GLN A 613 -8.44 15.32 -50.21
C GLN A 613 -9.73 14.52 -49.99
N LYS A 614 -10.20 14.41 -48.73
CA LYS A 614 -11.48 13.76 -48.30
C LYS A 614 -11.62 12.31 -48.82
N THR A 615 -10.53 11.55 -48.80
CA THR A 615 -10.52 10.13 -49.13
C THR A 615 -10.26 9.29 -47.87
N PRO A 616 -11.26 9.14 -46.93
CA PRO A 616 -11.07 8.31 -45.77
C PRO A 616 -10.90 6.84 -46.20
N LYS A 617 -9.90 6.17 -45.66
CA LYS A 617 -9.72 4.73 -45.78
C LYS A 617 -10.17 4.08 -44.50
N PRO A 618 -11.31 3.37 -44.44
CA PRO A 618 -11.72 2.66 -43.25
C PRO A 618 -10.70 1.56 -42.90
N VAL A 619 -10.67 1.18 -41.63
CA VAL A 619 -9.93 -0.01 -41.18
C VAL A 619 -10.56 -1.27 -41.76
N ASP A 620 -9.74 -2.27 -42.02
CA ASP A 620 -10.17 -3.59 -42.46
C ASP A 620 -9.25 -4.68 -41.93
N PHE A 621 -9.61 -5.93 -42.19
CA PHE A 621 -8.82 -7.10 -41.84
C PHE A 621 -7.38 -7.03 -42.38
N PHE A 622 -7.21 -6.54 -43.58
CA PHE A 622 -5.93 -6.54 -44.30
C PHE A 622 -4.99 -5.44 -43.79
N VAL A 623 -5.53 -4.31 -43.29
CA VAL A 623 -4.72 -3.29 -42.61
C VAL A 623 -4.02 -3.92 -41.40
N LEU A 624 -4.76 -4.60 -40.53
CA LEU A 624 -4.18 -5.19 -39.31
C LEU A 624 -3.27 -6.39 -39.63
N LYS A 625 -3.65 -7.21 -40.62
CA LYS A 625 -2.82 -8.30 -41.18
C LYS A 625 -1.47 -7.77 -41.66
N GLY A 626 -1.44 -6.73 -42.46
CA GLY A 626 -0.22 -6.13 -42.96
C GLY A 626 0.68 -5.56 -41.85
N ILE A 627 0.10 -4.99 -40.78
CA ILE A 627 0.84 -4.55 -39.61
C ILE A 627 1.54 -5.74 -38.92
N ILE A 628 0.85 -6.86 -38.74
CA ILE A 628 1.43 -8.05 -38.10
C ILE A 628 2.53 -8.67 -38.99
N GLU A 629 2.31 -8.81 -40.29
CA GLU A 629 3.30 -9.32 -41.25
C GLU A 629 4.55 -8.43 -41.27
N GLY A 630 4.35 -7.11 -41.29
CA GLY A 630 5.43 -6.15 -41.24
C GLY A 630 6.19 -6.19 -39.89
N LEU A 631 5.51 -6.47 -38.76
CA LEU A 631 6.15 -6.67 -37.46
C LEU A 631 7.07 -7.91 -37.47
N VAL A 632 6.58 -9.04 -37.96
CA VAL A 632 7.34 -10.30 -38.07
C VAL A 632 8.58 -10.10 -38.97
N ASN A 633 8.41 -9.44 -40.11
CA ASN A 633 9.51 -9.08 -40.99
C ASN A 633 10.52 -8.13 -40.31
N LYS A 634 10.03 -7.10 -39.60
CA LYS A 634 10.90 -6.14 -38.88
C LYS A 634 11.73 -6.81 -37.76
N LEU A 635 11.22 -7.85 -37.14
CA LEU A 635 11.94 -8.66 -36.16
C LEU A 635 12.99 -9.57 -36.80
N GLY A 636 13.00 -9.71 -38.13
CA GLY A 636 13.91 -10.57 -38.87
C GLY A 636 13.59 -12.06 -38.68
N ILE A 637 12.34 -12.40 -38.42
CA ILE A 637 11.92 -13.80 -38.30
C ILE A 637 11.96 -14.46 -39.67
N LYS A 638 12.68 -15.58 -39.79
CA LYS A 638 12.93 -16.28 -41.05
C LYS A 638 11.71 -17.06 -41.54
N SER A 639 10.97 -17.63 -40.60
CA SER A 639 9.83 -18.47 -40.91
C SER A 639 8.65 -17.62 -41.39
N GLU A 640 8.00 -18.07 -42.43
CA GLU A 640 6.79 -17.44 -42.95
C GLU A 640 5.65 -17.56 -41.96
N LEU A 641 4.88 -16.50 -41.82
CA LEU A 641 3.68 -16.46 -40.99
C LEU A 641 2.51 -16.98 -41.80
N HIS A 642 1.92 -18.10 -41.42
CA HIS A 642 0.76 -18.67 -42.06
C HIS A 642 -0.53 -18.26 -41.40
N TRP A 643 -1.56 -18.00 -42.19
CA TRP A 643 -2.88 -17.64 -41.77
C TRP A 643 -3.84 -18.80 -42.04
N LYS A 644 -4.59 -19.20 -41.00
CA LYS A 644 -5.59 -20.27 -41.11
C LYS A 644 -6.94 -19.74 -40.67
N GLN A 645 -7.95 -19.81 -41.53
CA GLN A 645 -9.31 -19.47 -41.13
C GLN A 645 -9.70 -20.28 -39.89
N THR A 646 -10.27 -19.62 -38.90
CA THR A 646 -10.71 -20.22 -37.64
C THR A 646 -11.99 -19.54 -37.18
N GLU A 647 -12.71 -20.22 -36.28
CA GLU A 647 -13.83 -19.65 -35.57
C GLU A 647 -13.43 -19.43 -34.10
N LYS A 648 -13.73 -18.25 -33.57
CA LYS A 648 -13.51 -17.93 -32.16
C LYS A 648 -14.73 -17.19 -31.64
N GLU A 649 -15.21 -17.60 -30.49
CA GLU A 649 -16.33 -16.94 -29.83
C GLU A 649 -16.07 -15.43 -29.73
N GLU A 650 -17.10 -14.60 -29.95
CA GLU A 650 -17.04 -13.14 -29.97
C GLU A 650 -16.31 -12.52 -31.18
N LEU A 651 -15.74 -13.30 -32.09
CA LEU A 651 -15.20 -12.81 -33.36
C LEU A 651 -16.12 -13.22 -34.53
N HIS A 652 -16.00 -12.49 -35.63
CA HIS A 652 -16.81 -12.74 -36.82
C HIS A 652 -16.35 -14.04 -37.53
N PRO A 653 -17.20 -15.06 -37.74
CA PRO A 653 -16.78 -16.39 -38.23
C PRO A 653 -16.15 -16.38 -39.64
N GLY A 654 -16.51 -15.43 -40.46
CA GLY A 654 -15.97 -15.27 -41.81
C GLY A 654 -14.79 -14.30 -41.93
N ARG A 655 -14.37 -13.65 -40.82
CA ARG A 655 -13.30 -12.65 -40.80
C ARG A 655 -12.37 -12.86 -39.59
N THR A 656 -12.03 -14.13 -39.33
CA THR A 656 -11.12 -14.54 -38.24
C THR A 656 -10.12 -15.54 -38.72
N ALA A 657 -8.87 -15.37 -38.33
CA ALA A 657 -7.77 -16.27 -38.65
C ALA A 657 -6.87 -16.50 -37.45
N SER A 658 -6.37 -17.73 -37.29
CA SER A 658 -5.26 -18.08 -36.42
C SER A 658 -3.93 -17.73 -37.10
N LEU A 659 -2.95 -17.27 -36.32
CA LEU A 659 -1.58 -17.03 -36.73
C LEU A 659 -0.74 -18.26 -36.40
N ILE A 660 -0.08 -18.83 -37.40
CA ILE A 660 0.77 -20.00 -37.27
C ILE A 660 2.20 -19.63 -37.66
N LEU A 661 3.13 -19.81 -36.73
CA LEU A 661 4.56 -19.59 -36.91
C LEU A 661 5.32 -20.87 -36.54
N GLU A 662 6.19 -21.36 -37.41
CA GLU A 662 6.96 -22.59 -37.19
C GLU A 662 6.09 -23.81 -36.82
N GLY A 663 4.86 -23.84 -37.36
CA GLY A 663 3.90 -24.93 -37.12
C GLY A 663 3.12 -24.82 -35.78
N GLN A 664 3.34 -23.76 -35.02
CA GLN A 664 2.62 -23.49 -33.77
C GLN A 664 1.62 -22.35 -33.95
N GLU A 665 0.42 -22.47 -33.39
CA GLU A 665 -0.51 -21.38 -33.28
C GLU A 665 -0.02 -20.40 -32.19
N ILE A 666 0.29 -19.17 -32.60
CA ILE A 666 0.87 -18.15 -31.73
C ILE A 666 -0.11 -17.02 -31.37
N GLY A 667 -1.27 -16.99 -31.99
CA GLY A 667 -2.24 -15.94 -31.80
C GLY A 667 -3.39 -15.97 -32.82
N TYR A 668 -4.18 -14.92 -32.79
CA TYR A 668 -5.31 -14.71 -33.70
C TYR A 668 -5.41 -13.26 -34.17
N LEU A 669 -6.12 -13.07 -35.28
CA LEU A 669 -6.61 -11.80 -35.82
C LEU A 669 -8.07 -11.98 -36.24
N GLY A 670 -8.96 -11.05 -35.90
CA GLY A 670 -10.34 -11.12 -36.33
C GLY A 670 -11.12 -9.80 -36.20
N ALA A 671 -12.19 -9.70 -36.96
CA ALA A 671 -13.22 -8.68 -36.73
C ALA A 671 -14.03 -9.06 -35.46
N LEU A 672 -14.44 -8.11 -34.67
CA LEU A 672 -15.40 -8.37 -33.61
C LEU A 672 -16.74 -8.85 -34.18
N HIS A 673 -17.42 -9.73 -33.46
CA HIS A 673 -18.76 -10.14 -33.83
C HIS A 673 -19.72 -8.93 -33.71
N PRO A 674 -20.68 -8.73 -34.64
CA PRO A 674 -21.59 -7.57 -34.61
C PRO A 674 -22.38 -7.42 -33.29
N ALA A 675 -22.70 -8.53 -32.60
CA ALA A 675 -23.34 -8.49 -31.30
C ALA A 675 -22.40 -7.93 -30.19
N VAL A 676 -21.09 -8.17 -30.29
CA VAL A 676 -20.09 -7.61 -29.37
C VAL A 676 -19.91 -6.13 -29.68
N GLU A 677 -19.77 -5.75 -30.94
CA GLU A 677 -19.69 -4.36 -31.37
C GLU A 677 -20.87 -3.53 -30.86
N ALA A 678 -22.09 -4.05 -30.97
CA ALA A 678 -23.31 -3.37 -30.49
C ALA A 678 -23.29 -3.14 -28.97
N ASN A 679 -22.72 -4.06 -28.16
CA ASN A 679 -22.64 -3.93 -26.71
C ASN A 679 -21.66 -2.83 -26.25
N TYR A 680 -20.73 -2.43 -27.13
CA TYR A 680 -19.69 -1.45 -26.81
C TYR A 680 -19.77 -0.18 -27.67
N ASP A 681 -20.87 0.00 -28.44
CA ASP A 681 -21.03 1.10 -29.41
C ASP A 681 -19.89 1.19 -30.44
N LEU A 682 -19.30 0.06 -30.78
CA LEU A 682 -18.25 -0.08 -31.78
C LEU A 682 -18.82 -0.44 -33.17
N LYS A 683 -18.05 -0.20 -34.22
CA LYS A 683 -18.36 -0.57 -35.58
C LYS A 683 -17.08 -0.90 -36.36
N GLU A 684 -17.12 -1.99 -37.15
CA GLU A 684 -16.01 -2.39 -38.02
C GLU A 684 -14.66 -2.37 -37.21
N THR A 685 -14.64 -3.17 -36.13
CA THR A 685 -13.52 -3.23 -35.20
C THR A 685 -12.74 -4.52 -35.37
N TYR A 686 -11.44 -4.41 -35.51
CA TYR A 686 -10.54 -5.54 -35.71
C TYR A 686 -9.56 -5.63 -34.55
N VAL A 687 -9.30 -6.85 -34.07
CA VAL A 687 -8.45 -7.13 -32.92
C VAL A 687 -7.47 -8.26 -33.23
N PHE A 688 -6.34 -8.25 -32.56
CA PHE A 688 -5.41 -9.38 -32.53
C PHE A 688 -4.83 -9.58 -31.14
N GLU A 689 -4.36 -10.80 -30.87
CA GLU A 689 -3.54 -11.13 -29.72
C GLU A 689 -2.51 -12.19 -30.09
N ILE A 690 -1.25 -12.01 -29.67
CA ILE A 690 -0.10 -12.85 -30.02
C ILE A 690 0.72 -13.11 -28.76
N ASN A 691 1.17 -14.35 -28.59
CA ASN A 691 2.14 -14.71 -27.55
C ASN A 691 3.53 -14.15 -27.92
N VAL A 692 4.08 -13.28 -27.08
CA VAL A 692 5.35 -12.60 -27.34
C VAL A 692 6.53 -13.56 -27.28
N ALA A 693 6.48 -14.58 -26.42
CA ALA A 693 7.55 -15.60 -26.32
C ALA A 693 7.76 -16.30 -27.66
N ALA A 694 6.68 -16.65 -28.36
CA ALA A 694 6.76 -17.29 -29.67
C ALA A 694 7.48 -16.40 -30.73
N LEU A 695 7.30 -15.08 -30.66
CA LEU A 695 8.02 -14.13 -31.54
C LEU A 695 9.49 -13.97 -31.12
N LEU A 696 9.79 -14.05 -29.83
CA LEU A 696 11.15 -13.94 -29.33
C LEU A 696 11.99 -15.19 -29.61
N ASP A 697 11.38 -16.37 -29.52
CA ASP A 697 12.02 -17.68 -29.68
C ASP A 697 12.14 -18.10 -31.15
N ALA A 698 11.33 -17.51 -32.02
CA ALA A 698 11.38 -17.81 -33.46
C ALA A 698 12.76 -17.59 -34.06
N THR A 699 13.11 -18.44 -35.03
CA THR A 699 14.39 -18.38 -35.75
C THR A 699 14.55 -17.07 -36.51
N LYS A 700 15.61 -16.34 -36.23
CA LYS A 700 15.91 -15.04 -36.85
C LYS A 700 17.01 -15.14 -37.85
N GLU A 701 16.86 -14.41 -38.93
CA GLU A 701 17.88 -14.31 -39.99
C GLU A 701 18.66 -13.00 -39.83
N LYS A 702 19.99 -13.07 -40.01
CA LYS A 702 20.79 -11.85 -40.10
C LYS A 702 20.49 -11.13 -41.38
N VAL A 703 20.31 -9.82 -41.30
CA VAL A 703 20.17 -8.98 -42.52
C VAL A 703 21.43 -9.13 -43.35
N VAL A 704 21.25 -9.64 -44.55
CA VAL A 704 22.35 -9.83 -45.53
C VAL A 704 22.13 -8.87 -46.69
N TYR A 705 23.20 -8.20 -47.07
CA TYR A 705 23.17 -7.33 -48.24
C TYR A 705 23.04 -8.15 -49.52
N HIS A 706 22.01 -7.84 -50.31
CA HIS A 706 21.85 -8.34 -51.67
C HIS A 706 22.14 -7.21 -52.66
N PRO A 707 23.08 -7.39 -53.62
CA PRO A 707 23.33 -6.39 -54.63
C PRO A 707 22.11 -6.16 -55.51
N ILE A 708 21.91 -4.92 -55.95
CA ILE A 708 20.85 -4.58 -56.91
C ILE A 708 21.09 -5.37 -58.20
N PRO A 709 20.06 -6.04 -58.73
CA PRO A 709 20.19 -6.79 -59.97
C PRO A 709 20.69 -5.91 -61.14
N ARG A 710 21.58 -6.46 -61.96
CA ARG A 710 22.15 -5.76 -63.12
C ARG A 710 21.34 -5.98 -64.38
N TYR A 711 20.52 -7.01 -64.37
CA TYR A 711 19.70 -7.42 -65.51
C TYR A 711 18.23 -7.11 -65.30
N PRO A 712 17.46 -6.77 -66.32
CA PRO A 712 16.04 -6.47 -66.22
C PRO A 712 15.24 -7.72 -65.85
N GLU A 713 14.22 -7.53 -65.07
CA GLU A 713 13.19 -8.52 -64.77
C GLU A 713 12.21 -8.67 -65.92
N MET A 714 11.51 -9.80 -65.97
CA MET A 714 10.40 -10.05 -66.88
C MET A 714 9.19 -10.47 -66.12
N THR A 715 8.02 -9.87 -66.34
CA THR A 715 6.77 -10.16 -65.64
C THR A 715 5.82 -10.95 -66.58
N ARG A 716 4.97 -11.77 -65.93
CA ARG A 716 3.85 -12.49 -66.56
C ARG A 716 2.64 -12.43 -65.69
N ASP A 717 1.56 -11.98 -66.30
CA ASP A 717 0.24 -12.00 -65.65
C ASP A 717 -0.44 -13.35 -65.90
N LEU A 718 -1.00 -13.88 -64.84
CA LEU A 718 -1.67 -15.16 -64.83
C LEU A 718 -3.04 -15.05 -64.15
N ALA A 719 -4.12 -15.15 -64.89
CA ALA A 719 -5.47 -15.13 -64.36
C ALA A 719 -5.98 -16.57 -64.19
N LEU A 720 -6.34 -16.90 -62.96
CA LEU A 720 -6.78 -18.24 -62.55
C LEU A 720 -8.26 -18.23 -62.16
N LEU A 721 -9.01 -19.17 -62.68
CA LEU A 721 -10.36 -19.49 -62.18
C LEU A 721 -10.26 -20.73 -61.31
N VAL A 722 -10.55 -20.61 -60.04
CA VAL A 722 -10.45 -21.67 -59.04
C VAL A 722 -11.76 -21.77 -58.20
N ASP A 723 -11.87 -22.83 -57.41
CA ASP A 723 -12.97 -22.95 -56.48
C ASP A 723 -12.88 -21.85 -55.41
N LYS A 724 -14.06 -21.36 -54.98
CA LYS A 724 -14.15 -20.26 -54.02
C LYS A 724 -13.41 -20.52 -52.68
N ASN A 725 -13.33 -21.79 -52.31
CA ASN A 725 -12.67 -22.20 -51.05
C ASN A 725 -11.14 -22.36 -51.19
N THR A 726 -10.57 -22.27 -52.40
CA THR A 726 -9.12 -22.33 -52.61
C THR A 726 -8.51 -21.03 -52.11
N ASP A 727 -7.67 -21.10 -51.10
CA ASP A 727 -7.02 -19.93 -50.52
C ASP A 727 -5.82 -19.46 -51.34
N HIS A 728 -5.45 -18.20 -51.17
CA HIS A 728 -4.30 -17.58 -51.82
C HIS A 728 -2.99 -18.27 -51.46
N ALA A 729 -2.81 -18.68 -50.18
CA ALA A 729 -1.58 -19.28 -49.69
C ALA A 729 -1.30 -20.62 -50.42
N THR A 730 -2.32 -21.44 -50.61
CA THR A 730 -2.21 -22.71 -51.36
C THR A 730 -1.82 -22.46 -52.81
N ILE A 731 -2.40 -21.44 -53.47
CA ILE A 731 -2.04 -21.09 -54.84
C ILE A 731 -0.62 -20.59 -54.91
N SER A 732 -0.22 -19.65 -54.07
CA SER A 732 1.13 -19.09 -53.98
C SER A 732 2.18 -20.16 -53.71
N GLN A 733 1.89 -21.11 -52.80
CA GLN A 733 2.79 -22.24 -52.56
C GLN A 733 3.00 -23.10 -53.80
N VAL A 734 1.97 -23.43 -54.56
CA VAL A 734 2.08 -24.20 -55.80
C VAL A 734 2.89 -23.44 -56.84
N ILE A 735 2.65 -22.13 -56.96
CA ILE A 735 3.43 -21.26 -57.87
C ILE A 735 4.92 -21.24 -57.49
N GLN A 736 5.21 -21.06 -56.21
CA GLN A 736 6.58 -20.97 -55.68
C GLN A 736 7.36 -22.29 -55.85
N GLU A 737 6.72 -23.41 -55.54
CA GLU A 737 7.31 -24.76 -55.69
C GLU A 737 7.70 -25.08 -57.15
N HIS A 738 6.91 -24.60 -58.10
CA HIS A 738 7.04 -24.96 -59.50
C HIS A 738 7.62 -23.85 -60.38
N GLY A 739 7.68 -22.59 -59.91
CA GLY A 739 8.25 -21.43 -60.63
C GLY A 739 9.76 -21.49 -60.86
N GLY A 740 10.47 -22.34 -60.07
CA GLY A 740 11.90 -22.57 -60.23
C GLY A 740 12.73 -21.40 -59.72
N LYS A 741 14.04 -21.43 -60.00
CA LYS A 741 15.02 -20.46 -59.48
C LYS A 741 14.90 -19.05 -60.06
N LEU A 742 14.22 -18.90 -61.17
CA LEU A 742 14.07 -17.63 -61.85
C LEU A 742 12.89 -16.82 -61.31
N LEU A 743 11.90 -17.45 -60.68
CA LEU A 743 10.78 -16.77 -60.05
C LEU A 743 11.25 -16.11 -58.74
N VAL A 744 11.13 -14.77 -58.68
CA VAL A 744 11.59 -13.96 -57.55
C VAL A 744 10.45 -13.32 -56.77
N ASP A 745 9.28 -13.13 -57.41
CA ASP A 745 8.14 -12.51 -56.73
C ASP A 745 6.81 -12.99 -57.32
N ILE A 746 5.76 -12.98 -56.47
CA ILE A 746 4.39 -13.39 -56.76
C ILE A 746 3.45 -12.34 -56.20
N GLU A 747 2.83 -11.54 -57.04
CA GLU A 747 1.90 -10.50 -56.61
C GLU A 747 0.46 -10.84 -57.00
N LEU A 748 -0.47 -10.87 -56.05
CA LEU A 748 -1.92 -10.96 -56.33
C LEU A 748 -2.43 -9.54 -56.50
N PHE A 749 -2.81 -9.15 -57.72
CA PHE A 749 -3.24 -7.78 -58.02
C PHE A 749 -4.76 -7.62 -58.27
N ASP A 750 -5.48 -8.71 -58.53
CA ASP A 750 -6.93 -8.62 -58.70
C ASP A 750 -7.67 -9.89 -58.23
N ILE A 751 -8.85 -9.69 -57.63
CA ILE A 751 -9.78 -10.74 -57.23
C ILE A 751 -11.15 -10.38 -57.76
N PHE A 752 -11.75 -11.27 -58.53
CA PHE A 752 -13.11 -11.08 -59.04
C PHE A 752 -14.00 -12.25 -58.66
N GLU A 753 -15.13 -11.94 -58.02
CA GLU A 753 -16.22 -12.86 -57.76
C GLU A 753 -17.49 -12.33 -58.41
N GLY A 754 -18.15 -13.14 -59.22
CA GLY A 754 -19.41 -12.74 -59.88
C GLY A 754 -20.12 -13.90 -60.54
N GLU A 755 -21.42 -13.75 -60.75
CA GLU A 755 -22.30 -14.77 -61.35
C GLU A 755 -21.79 -15.26 -62.71
N SER A 756 -21.04 -14.39 -63.44
CA SER A 756 -20.47 -14.73 -64.75
C SER A 756 -19.39 -15.80 -64.69
N LEU A 757 -18.87 -16.13 -63.52
CA LEU A 757 -17.80 -17.13 -63.33
C LEU A 757 -18.34 -18.55 -63.08
N GLY A 758 -19.62 -18.68 -62.83
CA GLY A 758 -20.29 -19.92 -62.37
C GLY A 758 -20.41 -20.01 -60.85
N GLU A 759 -21.26 -20.91 -60.40
CA GLU A 759 -21.46 -21.14 -58.95
C GLU A 759 -20.19 -21.68 -58.30
N ASN A 760 -19.81 -21.13 -57.14
CA ASN A 760 -18.64 -21.51 -56.36
C ASN A 760 -17.28 -21.31 -57.02
N LYS A 761 -17.14 -20.35 -57.94
CA LYS A 761 -15.86 -20.00 -58.55
C LYS A 761 -15.46 -18.56 -58.23
N LYS A 762 -14.12 -18.32 -58.16
CA LYS A 762 -13.49 -16.99 -58.11
C LYS A 762 -12.35 -16.91 -59.10
N SER A 763 -12.08 -15.72 -59.61
CA SER A 763 -10.93 -15.41 -60.42
C SER A 763 -9.88 -14.67 -59.63
N LEU A 764 -8.64 -15.13 -59.70
CA LEU A 764 -7.48 -14.50 -59.03
C LEU A 764 -6.45 -14.20 -60.08
N ALA A 765 -5.98 -12.96 -60.12
CA ALA A 765 -4.96 -12.54 -61.09
C ALA A 765 -3.63 -12.24 -60.40
N TYR A 766 -2.59 -12.92 -60.86
CA TYR A 766 -1.24 -12.83 -60.31
C TYR A 766 -0.27 -12.23 -61.34
N THR A 767 0.66 -11.38 -60.91
CA THR A 767 1.87 -11.04 -61.61
C THR A 767 3.01 -11.88 -61.06
N LEU A 768 3.64 -12.66 -61.96
CA LEU A 768 4.82 -13.45 -61.65
C LEU A 768 6.07 -12.72 -62.16
N THR A 769 7.03 -12.40 -61.29
CA THR A 769 8.26 -11.69 -61.65
C THR A 769 9.42 -12.69 -61.71
N PHE A 770 10.08 -12.72 -62.86
CA PHE A 770 11.23 -13.58 -63.13
C PHE A 770 12.50 -12.73 -63.28
N LEU A 771 13.61 -13.20 -62.71
CA LEU A 771 14.90 -12.52 -62.75
C LEU A 771 16.03 -13.55 -62.75
N ASP A 772 17.09 -13.29 -63.52
CA ASP A 772 18.35 -13.98 -63.44
C ASP A 772 19.46 -12.99 -63.03
N SER A 773 20.19 -13.27 -61.95
CA SER A 773 21.28 -12.41 -61.47
C SER A 773 22.55 -12.40 -62.35
N GLU A 774 22.67 -13.35 -63.26
CA GLU A 774 23.88 -13.56 -64.07
C GLU A 774 23.73 -13.16 -65.58
N ARG A 775 22.49 -13.12 -66.10
CA ARG A 775 22.20 -12.80 -67.51
C ARG A 775 20.80 -12.19 -67.70
N THR A 776 20.59 -11.53 -68.81
CA THR A 776 19.28 -11.12 -69.32
C THR A 776 18.45 -12.37 -69.65
N LEU A 777 17.21 -12.43 -69.12
CA LEU A 777 16.29 -13.51 -69.43
C LEU A 777 15.86 -13.42 -70.94
N VAL A 778 15.62 -14.56 -71.56
CA VAL A 778 14.98 -14.65 -72.85
C VAL A 778 13.55 -15.21 -72.70
N GLU A 779 12.68 -14.92 -73.66
CA GLU A 779 11.28 -15.30 -73.68
C GLU A 779 11.06 -16.80 -73.37
N GLU A 780 11.92 -17.66 -73.97
CA GLU A 780 11.85 -19.11 -73.77
C GLU A 780 12.05 -19.58 -72.33
N ASP A 781 12.94 -18.90 -71.60
CA ASP A 781 13.21 -19.23 -70.14
C ASP A 781 11.97 -18.97 -69.32
N VAL A 782 11.34 -17.80 -69.50
CA VAL A 782 10.17 -17.37 -68.74
C VAL A 782 8.97 -18.22 -69.13
N GLN A 783 8.74 -18.46 -70.44
CA GLN A 783 7.64 -19.29 -70.90
C GLN A 783 7.73 -20.72 -70.37
N LYS A 784 8.94 -21.31 -70.26
CA LYS A 784 9.15 -22.64 -69.70
C LYS A 784 8.83 -22.69 -68.23
N ALA A 785 9.22 -21.67 -67.48
CA ALA A 785 8.90 -21.58 -66.05
C ALA A 785 7.39 -21.37 -65.78
N THR A 786 6.78 -20.46 -66.55
CA THR A 786 5.34 -20.19 -66.52
C THR A 786 4.51 -21.42 -66.84
N ASN A 787 4.89 -22.17 -67.92
CA ASN A 787 4.16 -23.39 -68.30
C ASN A 787 4.19 -24.45 -67.17
N LYS A 788 5.32 -24.63 -66.48
CA LYS A 788 5.38 -25.55 -65.34
C LYS A 788 4.47 -25.14 -64.19
N VAL A 789 4.40 -23.83 -63.92
CA VAL A 789 3.48 -23.29 -62.91
C VAL A 789 2.02 -23.57 -63.34
N ILE A 790 1.68 -23.31 -64.59
CA ILE A 790 0.33 -23.54 -65.12
C ILE A 790 -0.05 -25.02 -65.04
N GLU A 791 0.83 -25.92 -65.51
CA GLU A 791 0.59 -27.39 -65.38
C GLU A 791 0.35 -27.82 -63.93
N ALA A 792 1.16 -27.35 -63.01
CA ALA A 792 1.02 -27.69 -61.60
C ALA A 792 -0.28 -27.13 -60.97
N LEU A 793 -0.68 -25.92 -61.33
CA LEU A 793 -1.93 -25.32 -60.87
C LEU A 793 -3.16 -26.05 -61.40
N GLN A 794 -3.10 -26.48 -62.65
CA GLN A 794 -4.14 -27.33 -63.26
C GLN A 794 -4.24 -28.69 -62.65
N GLU A 795 -3.08 -29.35 -62.40
CA GLU A 795 -3.03 -30.70 -61.84
C GLU A 795 -3.45 -30.72 -60.37
N LYS A 796 -2.86 -29.82 -59.56
CA LYS A 796 -3.04 -29.84 -58.10
C LYS A 796 -4.33 -29.13 -57.64
N LEU A 797 -4.74 -28.09 -58.31
CA LEU A 797 -5.83 -27.23 -57.85
C LEU A 797 -7.00 -27.17 -58.84
N HIS A 798 -6.94 -27.93 -59.96
CA HIS A 798 -7.93 -27.88 -61.03
C HIS A 798 -8.23 -26.48 -61.50
N ALA A 799 -7.20 -25.61 -61.46
CA ALA A 799 -7.33 -24.22 -61.91
C ALA A 799 -7.50 -24.11 -63.44
N ILE A 800 -8.37 -23.20 -63.85
CA ILE A 800 -8.55 -22.92 -65.28
C ILE A 800 -7.88 -21.58 -65.57
N ILE A 801 -6.99 -21.53 -66.55
CA ILE A 801 -6.35 -20.29 -66.98
C ILE A 801 -7.32 -19.50 -67.86
N ARG A 802 -7.45 -18.21 -67.59
CA ARG A 802 -8.33 -17.30 -68.39
C ARG A 802 -7.56 -16.46 -69.30
#